data_badcd8874b3a34c7766bf38ea7648616
#
_entry.id   badcd8874b3a34c7766bf38ea7648616
#
_cell.length_a   1.000
_cell.length_b   1.000
_cell.length_c   1.000
_cell.angle_alpha   90.00
_cell.angle_beta   90.00
_cell.angle_gamma   90.00
#
_symmetry.space_group_name_H-M   'P 1'
#
loop_
_entity.id
_entity.type
_entity.pdbx_description
1 polymer ?
#
loop_
_entity_poly.entity_id
_entity_poly.type
_entity_poly.pdbx_seq_one_letter_code
_entity_poly.pdbx_strand_id
1 'polypeptide(L)'
;MPDSKGLSRRRFLSGVASTAATSCIPLSGAAILTGDSTPALAAQNTSVRVSREANTPTPLIIVNSGYRLLIDSVRGTIASFQSTYGVNRELLIRDHVRLPLFNVEFMNDRAEFKLVASSEAKKITVRKDENERGQTVTIEYKEIGELPVDGIVTIRCPANEALTYWNLELKNETKSWIGHVQFPVIEVPFDNPMEGDPSHILSSSLDGSLAGPIEPPVYQRPGWTRHTPLERQWGGTESITPELWLEDIWAGRQRNTPDIWRYPNYPGQWASTQLMAYYNSEGGLYMACNDATGLPKFIDRVMEDDGVTLGLAHYPGTRGPDETKLPYNVVIGTFHGDWYAAAEIYRDWAQKQAFCGRKLVDRKDCPNWITDSAVGFAFPMRGQADWDGPAKENPEYTPATNALPYLEKLAQELESPLMPFVYNWEHPGPWVQPDAFPPLGGEEAMREFMTKAKEKGWSPFLYGDSLCWVTWQGNTDYDGMPYFRSHGGEAAVARRPDGTFVEDVWPWRKNYWACVGTGKGRQMILDMTRKMAELGPSVVQQLDQGPGPVACYATDHGHPPVPGPWMTEDFKKLLKADAEIARSVNPGVAMSCEGAPPEIYLQDFQIWDGRMRTTPLYSFLYHEYCNGHEGFFGNRVNDEALRLSVGRAIVCGYMLNFTLRDKGLIEYDWDQAWARAIPDQAAILDWAKRANHFRAGIARDYLVYGRMLRPWTVGNVTLRDLGWGKEPLVQSATWQAADSRIGVVLANCADLGESPRVELRGQGNKTIALNIDGEQSERTVQLPSVIDVDMQPRSLTLIEVK
;
A
#
# COMPACT_ATOMS: atom_id res chain seq x y z
N MET A 1 -30.94 -21.65 25.44
CA MET A 1 -30.32 -21.18 24.21
C MET A 1 -29.21 -20.23 24.65
N PRO A 2 -27.92 -20.50 24.44
CA PRO A 2 -26.87 -19.57 24.81
C PRO A 2 -26.77 -18.45 23.75
N ASP A 3 -26.67 -17.23 24.23
CA ASP A 3 -26.49 -16.01 23.45
C ASP A 3 -25.30 -16.15 22.48
N SER A 4 -25.59 -16.12 21.19
CA SER A 4 -24.59 -15.92 20.16
C SER A 4 -24.18 -14.43 20.15
N LYS A 5 -23.28 -14.04 21.04
CA LYS A 5 -22.62 -12.74 20.94
C LYS A 5 -21.71 -12.80 19.70
N GLY A 6 -22.03 -12.04 18.68
CA GLY A 6 -21.22 -11.89 17.49
C GLY A 6 -19.76 -11.55 17.86
N LEU A 7 -18.84 -12.27 17.24
CA LEU A 7 -17.41 -12.00 17.42
C LEU A 7 -17.06 -10.78 16.56
N SER A 8 -16.62 -9.70 17.19
CA SER A 8 -16.01 -8.61 16.46
C SER A 8 -14.70 -9.07 15.79
N ARG A 9 -14.26 -8.37 14.76
CA ARG A 9 -12.98 -8.59 14.06
C ARG A 9 -11.83 -8.88 15.05
N ARG A 10 -11.74 -8.08 16.11
CA ARG A 10 -10.78 -8.25 17.18
C ARG A 10 -10.94 -9.57 17.94
N ARG A 11 -12.18 -9.94 18.30
CA ARG A 11 -12.43 -11.19 19.05
C ARG A 11 -12.21 -12.42 18.20
N PHE A 12 -12.44 -12.32 16.89
CA PHE A 12 -12.12 -13.40 15.98
C PHE A 12 -10.62 -13.67 15.95
N LEU A 13 -9.82 -12.60 15.83
CA LEU A 13 -8.36 -12.70 15.84
C LEU A 13 -7.84 -13.32 17.14
N SER A 14 -8.37 -12.88 18.29
CA SER A 14 -8.05 -13.49 19.59
C SER A 14 -8.62 -14.90 19.78
N GLY A 15 -9.75 -15.21 19.16
CA GLY A 15 -10.38 -16.52 19.22
C GLY A 15 -9.62 -17.61 18.46
N VAL A 16 -9.10 -17.30 17.27
CA VAL A 16 -8.26 -18.23 16.50
C VAL A 16 -6.94 -18.49 17.23
N ALA A 17 -6.35 -17.49 17.86
CA ALA A 17 -5.13 -17.66 18.64
C ALA A 17 -5.37 -18.52 19.91
N SER A 18 -6.57 -18.49 20.51
CA SER A 18 -6.89 -19.28 21.70
C SER A 18 -7.31 -20.74 21.43
N THR A 19 -7.86 -21.02 20.24
CA THR A 19 -8.23 -22.41 19.86
C THR A 19 -7.02 -23.25 19.42
N ALA A 20 -5.93 -22.64 19.00
CA ALA A 20 -4.67 -23.35 18.75
C ALA A 20 -3.92 -23.71 20.04
N ALA A 21 -4.28 -23.11 21.19
CA ALA A 21 -3.61 -23.35 22.47
C ALA A 21 -4.25 -24.42 23.36
N THR A 22 -5.32 -25.10 22.93
CA THR A 22 -6.12 -26.01 23.79
C THR A 22 -5.94 -27.50 23.48
N SER A 23 -4.84 -27.91 22.89
CA SER A 23 -4.55 -29.35 22.70
C SER A 23 -3.18 -29.79 23.26
N CYS A 24 -2.87 -29.39 24.46
CA CYS A 24 -1.80 -30.01 25.25
C CYS A 24 -2.33 -30.44 26.62
N ILE A 25 -2.65 -31.71 26.74
CA ILE A 25 -2.93 -32.38 28.03
C ILE A 25 -1.57 -32.67 28.69
N PRO A 26 -1.39 -32.35 29.97
CA PRO A 26 -0.17 -32.71 30.66
C PRO A 26 -0.23 -34.17 31.12
N LEU A 27 0.73 -34.97 30.71
CA LEU A 27 1.01 -36.27 31.36
C LEU A 27 2.28 -36.15 32.19
N SER A 28 2.08 -36.13 33.47
CA SER A 28 3.11 -36.41 34.47
C SER A 28 3.35 -37.90 34.58
N GLY A 29 4.60 -38.34 34.71
CA GLY A 29 4.90 -39.71 35.13
C GLY A 29 6.27 -40.18 34.67
N ALA A 30 7.23 -40.14 35.57
CA ALA A 30 8.54 -40.71 35.39
C ALA A 30 8.52 -42.24 35.37
N ALA A 31 9.29 -42.86 34.52
CA ALA A 31 9.89 -44.17 34.77
C ALA A 31 11.11 -44.35 33.83
N ILE A 32 12.22 -44.60 34.46
CA ILE A 32 13.48 -45.07 33.91
C ILE A 32 13.34 -46.55 33.48
N LEU A 33 13.75 -46.92 32.32
CA LEU A 33 14.35 -48.23 32.05
C LEU A 33 15.16 -48.25 30.74
N THR A 34 16.29 -48.80 30.85
CA THR A 34 17.41 -49.09 29.96
C THR A 34 17.07 -50.04 28.80
N GLY A 35 17.74 -49.86 27.69
CA GLY A 35 18.23 -50.96 26.87
C GLY A 35 17.88 -50.97 25.41
N ASP A 36 18.95 -50.98 24.64
CA ASP A 36 19.24 -51.61 23.34
C ASP A 36 18.90 -50.93 22.01
N SER A 37 20.00 -50.62 21.47
CA SER A 37 20.51 -50.60 20.07
C SER A 37 19.63 -51.08 18.91
N THR A 38 19.44 -50.19 17.93
CA THR A 38 19.45 -50.52 16.50
C THR A 38 19.97 -49.35 15.65
N PRO A 39 20.61 -49.60 14.46
CA PRO A 39 21.67 -48.76 13.95
C PRO A 39 21.18 -47.58 13.14
N ALA A 40 21.82 -46.44 13.39
CA ALA A 40 21.74 -45.25 12.55
C ALA A 40 22.36 -45.51 11.19
N LEU A 41 21.62 -45.31 10.11
CA LEU A 41 22.15 -45.13 8.77
C LEU A 41 22.95 -43.85 8.75
N ALA A 42 24.27 -43.97 8.80
CA ALA A 42 25.20 -42.90 8.60
C ALA A 42 25.13 -42.42 7.14
N ALA A 43 24.61 -41.24 6.93
CA ALA A 43 24.83 -40.47 5.72
C ALA A 43 26.34 -40.14 5.66
N GLN A 44 27.07 -40.78 4.75
CA GLN A 44 28.46 -40.45 4.47
C GLN A 44 28.49 -39.07 3.80
N ASN A 45 28.80 -38.04 4.61
CA ASN A 45 29.31 -36.77 4.12
C ASN A 45 30.74 -37.00 3.57
N THR A 46 30.85 -37.27 2.30
CA THR A 46 32.12 -37.17 1.58
C THR A 46 32.42 -35.69 1.33
N SER A 47 33.07 -35.07 2.28
CA SER A 47 33.71 -33.76 2.08
C SER A 47 34.88 -33.95 1.10
N VAL A 48 34.67 -33.61 -0.15
CA VAL A 48 35.78 -33.37 -1.09
C VAL A 48 36.49 -32.10 -0.64
N ARG A 49 37.55 -32.25 0.12
CA ARG A 49 38.52 -31.16 0.32
C ARG A 49 39.23 -30.87 -1.01
N VAL A 50 38.70 -29.89 -1.75
CA VAL A 50 39.48 -29.19 -2.77
C VAL A 50 40.46 -28.29 -2.02
N SER A 51 41.73 -28.64 -1.97
CA SER A 51 42.81 -27.74 -1.55
C SER A 51 42.91 -26.62 -2.57
N ARG A 52 42.26 -25.50 -2.31
CA ARG A 52 42.51 -24.24 -3.01
C ARG A 52 43.64 -23.54 -2.25
N GLU A 53 44.77 -23.30 -2.93
CA GLU A 53 45.77 -22.35 -2.49
C GLU A 53 45.11 -21.01 -2.19
N ALA A 54 45.37 -20.48 -1.01
CA ALA A 54 44.79 -19.25 -0.51
C ALA A 54 45.40 -18.01 -1.17
N ASN A 55 44.98 -17.70 -2.39
CA ASN A 55 44.93 -16.30 -2.81
C ASN A 55 43.65 -15.70 -2.24
N THR A 56 43.73 -14.94 -1.19
CA THR A 56 42.60 -14.19 -0.67
C THR A 56 42.19 -13.20 -1.76
N PRO A 57 41.01 -13.35 -2.41
CA PRO A 57 40.64 -12.48 -3.52
C PRO A 57 40.45 -11.07 -2.99
N THR A 58 41.07 -10.10 -3.59
CA THR A 58 40.89 -8.70 -3.24
C THR A 58 39.48 -8.32 -3.70
N PRO A 59 38.57 -7.86 -2.82
CA PRO A 59 37.24 -7.44 -3.21
C PRO A 59 37.34 -6.26 -4.19
N LEU A 60 36.46 -6.24 -5.18
CA LEU A 60 36.34 -5.10 -6.06
C LEU A 60 35.65 -3.97 -5.29
N ILE A 61 36.32 -2.84 -5.19
CA ILE A 61 35.87 -1.68 -4.40
C ILE A 61 35.47 -0.56 -5.34
N ILE A 62 34.30 0.02 -5.07
CA ILE A 62 33.77 1.22 -5.70
C ILE A 62 33.50 2.22 -4.60
N VAL A 63 34.02 3.44 -4.73
CA VAL A 63 33.86 4.51 -3.74
C VAL A 63 33.48 5.81 -4.46
N ASN A 64 32.49 6.48 -3.91
CA ASN A 64 32.20 7.88 -4.25
C ASN A 64 31.82 8.68 -2.99
N SER A 65 31.31 9.89 -3.17
CA SER A 65 30.99 10.78 -2.04
C SER A 65 29.80 10.32 -1.17
N GLY A 66 28.98 9.37 -1.64
CA GLY A 66 27.79 8.91 -0.92
C GLY A 66 27.87 7.48 -0.42
N TYR A 67 28.69 6.62 -1.06
CA TYR A 67 28.75 5.20 -0.69
C TYR A 67 30.10 4.57 -0.94
N ARG A 68 30.27 3.40 -0.31
CA ARG A 68 31.33 2.43 -0.58
C ARG A 68 30.69 1.07 -0.83
N LEU A 69 30.82 0.54 -2.07
CA LEU A 69 30.29 -0.75 -2.49
C LEU A 69 31.43 -1.74 -2.67
N LEU A 70 31.33 -2.91 -2.07
CA LEU A 70 32.28 -4.01 -2.20
C LEU A 70 31.60 -5.18 -2.90
N ILE A 71 32.21 -5.65 -3.99
CA ILE A 71 31.79 -6.86 -4.70
C ILE A 71 32.84 -7.95 -4.47
N ASP A 72 32.39 -9.12 -4.03
CA ASP A 72 33.25 -10.31 -3.97
C ASP A 72 33.50 -10.78 -5.41
N SER A 73 34.74 -10.67 -5.85
CA SER A 73 35.12 -10.99 -7.23
C SER A 73 35.13 -12.50 -7.54
N VAL A 74 35.04 -13.35 -6.53
CA VAL A 74 34.97 -14.82 -6.71
C VAL A 74 33.53 -15.29 -6.74
N ARG A 75 32.72 -14.78 -5.82
CA ARG A 75 31.30 -15.16 -5.70
C ARG A 75 30.36 -14.31 -6.57
N GLY A 76 30.84 -13.15 -7.07
CA GLY A 76 30.02 -12.24 -7.84
C GLY A 76 28.88 -11.63 -7.04
N THR A 77 29.00 -11.51 -5.72
CA THR A 77 27.92 -11.03 -4.83
C THR A 77 28.33 -9.77 -4.08
N ILE A 78 27.38 -9.09 -3.46
CA ILE A 78 27.65 -7.92 -2.65
C ILE A 78 28.26 -8.35 -1.33
N ALA A 79 29.44 -7.84 -1.02
CA ALA A 79 30.10 -8.11 0.25
C ALA A 79 29.82 -7.03 1.30
N SER A 80 29.60 -5.77 0.88
CA SER A 80 29.33 -4.64 1.77
C SER A 80 28.73 -3.49 0.97
N PHE A 81 27.83 -2.75 1.55
CA PHE A 81 27.30 -1.50 1.03
C PHE A 81 27.20 -0.49 2.17
N GLN A 82 28.11 0.44 2.19
CA GLN A 82 28.23 1.44 3.27
C GLN A 82 27.79 2.81 2.81
N SER A 83 27.01 3.49 3.65
CA SER A 83 26.82 4.93 3.53
C SER A 83 28.09 5.64 4.01
N THR A 84 28.50 6.66 3.26
CA THR A 84 29.62 7.53 3.64
C THR A 84 29.15 8.89 4.14
N TYR A 85 27.85 9.08 4.32
CA TYR A 85 27.28 10.25 4.98
C TYR A 85 27.50 10.13 6.50
N GLY A 86 28.11 11.17 7.10
CA GLY A 86 28.39 11.19 8.54
C GLY A 86 29.41 10.14 8.97
N VAL A 87 28.99 9.17 9.76
CA VAL A 87 29.77 7.99 10.14
C VAL A 87 29.63 6.92 9.07
N ASN A 88 30.70 6.23 8.69
CA ASN A 88 30.59 5.12 7.72
C ASN A 88 29.74 3.99 8.30
N ARG A 89 28.48 3.92 7.85
CA ARG A 89 27.50 2.93 8.32
C ARG A 89 27.39 1.77 7.32
N GLU A 90 27.55 0.53 7.81
CA GLU A 90 27.19 -0.65 7.05
C GLU A 90 25.66 -0.77 6.97
N LEU A 91 25.13 -0.99 5.76
CA LEU A 91 23.69 -1.04 5.49
C LEU A 91 23.17 -2.46 5.31
N LEU A 92 24.08 -3.44 5.14
CA LEU A 92 23.75 -4.84 4.92
C LEU A 92 24.07 -5.68 6.17
N ILE A 93 23.44 -6.85 6.25
CA ILE A 93 23.81 -7.82 7.30
C ILE A 93 25.29 -8.20 7.21
N ARG A 94 25.87 -8.58 8.34
CA ARG A 94 27.33 -8.85 8.47
C ARG A 94 27.86 -9.84 7.44
N ASP A 95 27.10 -10.90 7.17
CA ASP A 95 27.53 -11.99 6.28
C ASP A 95 26.81 -11.97 4.93
N HIS A 96 26.39 -10.82 4.46
CA HIS A 96 25.65 -10.63 3.20
C HIS A 96 26.38 -11.26 2.00
N VAL A 97 27.68 -11.36 2.05
CA VAL A 97 28.52 -12.02 1.02
C VAL A 97 28.13 -13.47 0.77
N ARG A 98 27.41 -14.12 1.68
CA ARG A 98 26.91 -15.49 1.53
C ARG A 98 25.65 -15.58 0.67
N LEU A 99 24.94 -14.48 0.52
CA LEU A 99 23.71 -14.44 -0.26
C LEU A 99 24.03 -14.40 -1.75
N PRO A 100 23.21 -15.04 -2.60
CA PRO A 100 23.33 -14.91 -4.05
C PRO A 100 23.02 -13.45 -4.46
N LEU A 101 23.53 -13.03 -5.61
CA LEU A 101 23.16 -11.71 -6.14
C LEU A 101 21.73 -11.71 -6.68
N PHE A 102 21.30 -12.84 -7.24
CA PHE A 102 19.93 -13.06 -7.70
C PHE A 102 19.56 -14.55 -7.60
N ASN A 103 18.27 -14.80 -7.56
CA ASN A 103 17.65 -16.12 -7.70
C ASN A 103 16.70 -16.12 -8.89
N VAL A 104 16.59 -17.27 -9.58
CA VAL A 104 15.64 -17.46 -10.68
C VAL A 104 14.81 -18.70 -10.40
N GLU A 105 13.49 -18.57 -10.41
CA GLU A 105 12.59 -19.71 -10.37
C GLU A 105 12.08 -20.05 -11.77
N PHE A 106 12.26 -21.28 -12.17
CA PHE A 106 11.77 -21.83 -13.43
C PHE A 106 10.53 -22.69 -13.18
N MET A 107 9.58 -22.64 -14.11
CA MET A 107 8.41 -23.51 -14.13
C MET A 107 8.38 -24.30 -15.45
N ASN A 108 8.26 -25.64 -15.37
CA ASN A 108 8.10 -26.49 -16.54
C ASN A 108 6.62 -26.65 -16.92
N ASP A 109 6.34 -27.38 -18.01
CA ASP A 109 4.97 -27.61 -18.52
C ASP A 109 4.07 -28.47 -17.58
N ARG A 110 4.62 -29.03 -16.50
CA ARG A 110 3.91 -29.75 -15.47
C ARG A 110 3.64 -28.92 -14.23
N ALA A 111 3.89 -27.60 -14.29
CA ALA A 111 3.87 -26.70 -13.14
C ALA A 111 4.80 -27.13 -11.99
N GLU A 112 5.90 -27.81 -12.30
CA GLU A 112 6.96 -28.10 -11.33
C GLU A 112 7.97 -26.96 -11.32
N PHE A 113 8.34 -26.51 -10.12
CA PHE A 113 9.20 -25.35 -9.92
C PHE A 113 10.62 -25.77 -9.56
N LYS A 114 11.59 -25.03 -10.09
CA LYS A 114 13.00 -25.16 -9.72
C LYS A 114 13.60 -23.79 -9.50
N LEU A 115 13.98 -23.51 -8.25
CA LEU A 115 14.72 -22.32 -7.88
C LEU A 115 16.23 -22.60 -8.04
N VAL A 116 16.96 -21.67 -8.65
CA VAL A 116 18.43 -21.69 -8.74
C VAL A 116 18.98 -20.33 -8.33
N ALA A 117 20.13 -20.34 -7.69
CA ALA A 117 20.82 -19.15 -7.20
C ALA A 117 22.02 -18.80 -8.08
N SER A 118 22.33 -17.52 -8.23
CA SER A 118 23.52 -17.05 -8.96
C SER A 118 24.83 -17.61 -8.40
N SER A 119 24.86 -17.95 -7.12
CA SER A 119 25.99 -18.60 -6.45
C SER A 119 26.26 -20.05 -6.90
N GLU A 120 25.28 -20.68 -7.57
CA GLU A 120 25.39 -22.04 -8.12
C GLU A 120 25.99 -22.04 -9.54
N ALA A 121 26.40 -20.88 -10.06
CA ALA A 121 27.06 -20.84 -11.38
C ALA A 121 28.39 -21.60 -11.40
N LYS A 122 28.62 -22.40 -12.43
CA LYS A 122 29.89 -23.13 -12.60
C LYS A 122 31.07 -22.19 -12.77
N LYS A 123 30.86 -21.04 -13.38
CA LYS A 123 31.90 -20.04 -13.59
C LYS A 123 31.34 -18.65 -13.38
N ILE A 124 32.02 -17.85 -12.60
CA ILE A 124 31.72 -16.45 -12.35
C ILE A 124 32.91 -15.62 -12.81
N THR A 125 32.64 -14.51 -13.52
CA THR A 125 33.68 -13.58 -13.99
C THR A 125 33.23 -12.16 -13.67
N VAL A 126 34.07 -11.42 -12.93
CA VAL A 126 33.81 -10.02 -12.56
C VAL A 126 34.79 -9.11 -13.28
N ARG A 127 34.28 -8.09 -13.97
CA ARG A 127 35.08 -7.07 -14.65
C ARG A 127 34.66 -5.69 -14.19
N LYS A 128 35.58 -4.76 -14.13
CA LYS A 128 35.35 -3.35 -13.82
C LYS A 128 35.99 -2.51 -14.92
N ASP A 129 35.15 -1.65 -15.50
CA ASP A 129 35.58 -0.61 -16.44
C ASP A 129 35.40 0.77 -15.75
N GLU A 130 36.28 1.70 -16.05
CA GLU A 130 36.28 3.03 -15.43
C GLU A 130 36.56 4.11 -16.50
N ASN A 131 35.81 5.21 -16.42
CA ASN A 131 36.01 6.38 -17.25
C ASN A 131 35.63 7.67 -16.48
N GLU A 132 35.75 8.84 -17.11
CA GLU A 132 35.43 10.11 -16.49
C GLU A 132 33.96 10.23 -16.01
N ARG A 133 33.03 9.43 -16.53
CA ARG A 133 31.61 9.43 -16.14
C ARG A 133 31.31 8.53 -14.96
N GLY A 134 32.26 7.68 -14.56
CA GLY A 134 32.11 6.76 -13.45
C GLY A 134 32.63 5.35 -13.76
N GLN A 135 32.16 4.38 -12.97
CA GLN A 135 32.59 2.99 -13.04
C GLN A 135 31.44 2.10 -13.48
N THR A 136 31.77 1.02 -14.18
CA THR A 136 30.79 -0.03 -14.55
C THR A 136 31.35 -1.37 -14.12
N VAL A 137 30.59 -2.15 -13.39
CA VAL A 137 30.91 -3.54 -13.06
C VAL A 137 30.03 -4.45 -13.88
N THR A 138 30.64 -5.42 -14.52
CA THR A 138 29.95 -6.52 -15.24
C THR A 138 30.28 -7.83 -14.58
N ILE A 139 29.24 -8.60 -14.22
CA ILE A 139 29.37 -9.91 -13.58
C ILE A 139 28.68 -10.92 -14.49
N GLU A 140 29.46 -11.89 -14.97
CA GLU A 140 28.94 -12.97 -15.83
C GLU A 140 28.87 -14.27 -15.02
N TYR A 141 27.73 -14.93 -15.07
CA TYR A 141 27.45 -16.23 -14.46
C TYR A 141 27.17 -17.23 -15.58
N LYS A 142 27.83 -18.36 -15.57
CA LYS A 142 27.70 -19.41 -16.59
C LYS A 142 27.18 -20.70 -16.00
N GLU A 143 26.20 -21.32 -16.66
CA GLU A 143 25.60 -22.61 -16.30
C GLU A 143 25.11 -22.63 -14.84
N ILE A 144 24.08 -21.84 -14.53
CA ILE A 144 23.59 -21.66 -13.19
C ILE A 144 22.69 -22.84 -12.76
N GLY A 145 22.98 -23.42 -11.57
CA GLY A 145 22.20 -24.53 -11.01
C GLY A 145 22.16 -25.77 -11.86
N GLU A 146 23.31 -26.08 -12.57
CA GLU A 146 23.41 -27.21 -13.52
C GLU A 146 22.43 -27.12 -14.69
N LEU A 147 21.86 -25.93 -14.94
CA LEU A 147 21.00 -25.65 -16.08
C LEU A 147 21.78 -24.91 -17.18
N PRO A 148 21.41 -25.02 -18.46
CA PRO A 148 21.95 -24.19 -19.51
C PRO A 148 21.36 -22.77 -19.43
N VAL A 149 21.67 -22.10 -18.34
CA VAL A 149 21.24 -20.74 -18.03
C VAL A 149 22.45 -19.89 -17.69
N ASP A 150 22.61 -18.81 -18.40
CA ASP A 150 23.63 -17.80 -18.13
C ASP A 150 22.98 -16.51 -17.63
N GLY A 151 23.70 -15.76 -16.79
CA GLY A 151 23.30 -14.45 -16.31
C GLY A 151 24.38 -13.40 -16.52
N ILE A 152 24.00 -12.18 -16.82
CA ILE A 152 24.89 -11.03 -16.86
C ILE A 152 24.27 -9.90 -16.03
N VAL A 153 24.98 -9.48 -14.99
CA VAL A 153 24.61 -8.30 -14.20
C VAL A 153 25.53 -7.14 -14.57
N THR A 154 24.92 -6.00 -14.88
CA THR A 154 25.63 -4.75 -15.13
C THR A 154 25.29 -3.74 -14.06
N ILE A 155 26.29 -3.21 -13.37
CA ILE A 155 26.15 -2.19 -12.33
C ILE A 155 26.87 -0.93 -12.81
N ARG A 156 26.11 0.13 -13.09
CA ARG A 156 26.68 1.44 -13.43
C ARG A 156 26.72 2.31 -12.18
N CYS A 157 27.85 2.87 -11.90
CA CYS A 157 28.18 3.70 -10.73
C CYS A 157 28.68 5.08 -11.19
N PRO A 158 27.77 6.05 -11.46
CA PRO A 158 28.16 7.38 -11.90
C PRO A 158 29.04 8.08 -10.85
N ALA A 159 30.03 8.86 -11.30
CA ALA A 159 31.01 9.47 -10.42
C ALA A 159 30.40 10.51 -9.44
N ASN A 160 29.32 11.19 -9.83
CA ASN A 160 28.75 12.32 -9.09
C ASN A 160 27.36 12.02 -8.49
N GLU A 161 26.97 10.75 -8.41
CA GLU A 161 25.67 10.35 -7.88
C GLU A 161 25.85 9.34 -6.74
N ALA A 162 25.07 9.49 -5.67
CA ALA A 162 25.01 8.49 -4.60
C ALA A 162 24.16 7.27 -4.97
N LEU A 163 23.78 7.13 -6.25
CA LEU A 163 22.94 6.07 -6.80
C LEU A 163 23.76 5.18 -7.75
N THR A 164 23.37 3.90 -7.79
CA THR A 164 23.88 2.89 -8.72
C THR A 164 22.72 2.30 -9.51
N TYR A 165 22.96 1.93 -10.76
CA TYR A 165 21.94 1.45 -11.70
C TYR A 165 22.26 0.03 -12.12
N TRP A 166 21.39 -0.89 -11.74
CA TRP A 166 21.57 -2.33 -11.87
C TRP A 166 20.65 -2.90 -12.94
N ASN A 167 21.20 -3.74 -13.82
CA ASN A 167 20.43 -4.43 -14.84
C ASN A 167 20.84 -5.90 -14.88
N LEU A 168 19.88 -6.78 -15.18
CA LEU A 168 20.09 -8.21 -15.31
C LEU A 168 19.63 -8.69 -16.69
N GLU A 169 20.47 -9.46 -17.34
CA GLU A 169 20.18 -10.21 -18.55
C GLU A 169 20.35 -11.70 -18.27
N LEU A 170 19.38 -12.51 -18.67
CA LEU A 170 19.37 -13.96 -18.54
C LEU A 170 19.27 -14.59 -19.91
N LYS A 171 20.14 -15.54 -20.20
CA LYS A 171 20.02 -16.42 -21.36
C LYS A 171 19.52 -17.77 -20.87
N ASN A 172 18.29 -18.11 -21.21
CA ASN A 172 17.60 -19.33 -20.80
C ASN A 172 17.53 -20.28 -22.00
N GLU A 173 18.40 -21.28 -22.06
CA GLU A 173 18.37 -22.32 -23.11
C GLU A 173 17.52 -23.54 -22.70
N THR A 174 16.82 -23.48 -21.56
CA THR A 174 15.85 -24.51 -21.16
C THR A 174 14.56 -24.36 -21.96
N LYS A 175 13.59 -25.26 -21.74
CA LYS A 175 12.22 -25.10 -22.27
C LYS A 175 11.23 -24.56 -21.23
N SER A 176 11.74 -24.20 -20.07
CA SER A 176 10.93 -23.76 -18.94
C SER A 176 10.60 -22.25 -19.01
N TRP A 177 9.49 -21.87 -18.41
CA TRP A 177 9.15 -20.48 -18.13
C TRP A 177 10.03 -19.93 -17.03
N ILE A 178 10.39 -18.65 -17.09
CA ILE A 178 10.90 -17.91 -15.93
C ILE A 178 9.67 -17.46 -15.14
N GLY A 179 9.49 -18.05 -13.96
CA GLY A 179 8.38 -17.71 -13.05
C GLY A 179 8.60 -16.37 -12.39
N HIS A 180 9.76 -16.21 -11.73
CA HIS A 180 10.21 -14.93 -11.18
C HIS A 180 11.73 -14.86 -11.08
N VAL A 181 12.23 -13.64 -10.90
CA VAL A 181 13.64 -13.33 -10.67
C VAL A 181 13.77 -12.43 -9.46
N GLN A 182 14.31 -12.91 -8.37
CA GLN A 182 14.66 -12.06 -7.22
C GLN A 182 15.96 -11.33 -7.54
N PHE A 183 15.95 -10.03 -7.70
CA PHE A 183 17.12 -9.26 -8.07
C PHE A 183 17.01 -7.77 -7.72
N PRO A 184 18.05 -7.19 -7.11
CA PRO A 184 19.11 -7.88 -6.39
C PRO A 184 18.61 -8.38 -5.02
N VAL A 185 19.28 -9.38 -4.47
CA VAL A 185 19.01 -9.83 -3.10
C VAL A 185 19.72 -8.88 -2.14
N ILE A 186 18.95 -8.19 -1.32
CA ILE A 186 19.41 -7.19 -0.33
C ILE A 186 18.80 -7.53 1.02
N GLU A 187 19.64 -7.78 2.00
CA GLU A 187 19.21 -8.02 3.38
C GLU A 187 19.86 -7.00 4.33
N VAL A 188 19.01 -6.30 5.08
CA VAL A 188 19.38 -5.27 6.05
C VAL A 188 19.31 -5.84 7.48
N PRO A 189 20.18 -5.40 8.41
CA PRO A 189 20.23 -5.97 9.75
C PRO A 189 19.05 -5.54 10.60
N PHE A 190 18.75 -6.35 11.62
CA PHE A 190 17.94 -5.90 12.75
C PHE A 190 18.67 -4.82 13.54
N ASP A 191 17.89 -3.98 14.20
CA ASP A 191 18.42 -2.99 15.13
C ASP A 191 19.11 -3.66 16.33
N ASN A 192 20.22 -3.08 16.73
CA ASN A 192 20.81 -3.39 18.01
C ASN A 192 20.15 -2.55 19.11
N PRO A 193 19.42 -3.14 20.06
CA PRO A 193 18.73 -2.39 21.13
C PRO A 193 19.66 -1.50 21.96
N MET A 194 20.96 -1.73 21.90
CA MET A 194 21.97 -0.97 22.65
C MET A 194 22.41 0.32 21.95
N GLU A 195 22.08 0.50 20.67
CA GLU A 195 22.57 1.63 19.85
C GLU A 195 21.69 2.88 19.93
N GLY A 196 20.47 2.80 20.40
CA GLY A 196 19.60 3.95 20.70
C GLY A 196 19.11 4.79 19.53
N ASP A 197 19.45 4.41 18.27
CA ASP A 197 19.00 5.06 17.03
C ASP A 197 18.32 4.03 16.12
N PRO A 198 17.01 3.81 16.26
CA PRO A 198 16.30 2.76 15.59
C PRO A 198 16.21 2.99 14.08
N SER A 199 16.34 1.92 13.34
CA SER A 199 16.13 1.94 11.90
C SER A 199 14.65 1.82 11.53
N HIS A 200 14.34 2.29 10.31
CA HIS A 200 13.00 2.26 9.73
C HIS A 200 13.06 1.72 8.31
N ILE A 201 11.99 1.05 7.89
CA ILE A 201 11.79 0.66 6.49
C ILE A 201 10.55 1.38 5.95
N LEU A 202 10.76 2.18 4.91
CA LEU A 202 9.68 2.79 4.12
C LEU A 202 9.25 1.81 3.04
N SER A 203 7.94 1.67 2.86
CA SER A 203 7.32 0.97 1.73
C SER A 203 6.06 1.69 1.27
N SER A 204 5.56 1.32 0.11
CA SER A 204 4.40 1.94 -0.52
C SER A 204 3.09 1.16 -0.32
N SER A 205 3.00 0.38 0.74
CA SER A 205 1.75 -0.30 1.12
C SER A 205 0.66 0.75 1.39
N LEU A 206 -0.48 0.61 0.73
CA LEU A 206 -1.58 1.58 0.71
C LEU A 206 -1.12 2.98 0.26
N ASP A 207 -1.19 3.98 1.10
CA ASP A 207 -0.72 5.34 0.84
C ASP A 207 0.65 5.66 1.43
N GLY A 208 1.30 4.66 2.05
CA GLY A 208 2.64 4.69 2.62
C GLY A 208 2.72 4.03 3.97
N SER A 209 3.77 3.28 4.20
CA SER A 209 4.03 2.57 5.46
C SER A 209 5.47 2.78 5.91
N LEU A 210 5.65 3.01 7.20
CA LEU A 210 6.94 3.16 7.85
C LEU A 210 7.01 2.20 9.03
N ALA A 211 7.76 1.10 8.85
CA ALA A 211 8.01 0.12 9.90
C ALA A 211 9.28 0.47 10.67
N GLY A 212 9.26 0.34 11.97
CA GLY A 212 10.41 0.54 12.86
C GLY A 212 10.01 0.74 14.32
N PRO A 213 10.88 0.45 15.26
CA PRO A 213 12.22 -0.16 15.14
C PRO A 213 12.22 -1.51 14.41
N ILE A 214 13.32 -1.85 13.74
CA ILE A 214 13.46 -3.11 13.01
C ILE A 214 14.05 -4.15 13.97
N GLU A 215 13.19 -4.87 14.65
CA GLU A 215 13.55 -5.84 15.70
C GLU A 215 13.30 -7.28 15.24
N PRO A 216 14.07 -8.26 15.77
CA PRO A 216 13.74 -9.67 15.57
C PRO A 216 12.34 -9.96 16.09
N PRO A 217 11.58 -10.85 15.44
CA PRO A 217 10.24 -11.20 15.89
C PRO A 217 10.29 -11.83 17.27
N VAL A 218 9.72 -11.14 18.27
CA VAL A 218 9.70 -11.59 19.67
C VAL A 218 8.80 -12.80 19.89
N TYR A 219 7.93 -13.11 18.92
CA TYR A 219 6.99 -14.21 19.02
C TYR A 219 7.03 -15.11 17.79
N GLN A 220 7.65 -16.26 17.93
CA GLN A 220 7.34 -17.40 17.05
C GLN A 220 5.95 -17.94 17.43
N ARG A 221 4.88 -17.41 16.88
CA ARG A 221 3.58 -18.07 16.97
C ARG A 221 3.58 -19.29 16.05
N PRO A 222 2.96 -20.41 16.46
CA PRO A 222 2.74 -21.52 15.55
C PRO A 222 1.99 -21.01 14.31
N GLY A 223 2.55 -21.23 13.13
CA GLY A 223 2.00 -20.73 11.86
C GLY A 223 2.64 -19.45 11.31
N TRP A 224 3.49 -18.78 12.07
CA TRP A 224 4.29 -17.67 11.56
C TRP A 224 5.52 -18.18 10.83
N THR A 225 5.74 -17.66 9.64
CA THR A 225 6.96 -17.92 8.90
C THR A 225 7.90 -16.71 9.00
N ARG A 226 9.17 -16.93 8.73
CA ARG A 226 10.17 -15.86 8.62
C ARG A 226 9.87 -14.84 7.52
N HIS A 227 8.84 -15.08 6.70
CA HIS A 227 8.41 -14.21 5.60
C HIS A 227 7.28 -13.27 5.97
N THR A 228 6.94 -13.13 7.26
CA THR A 228 5.91 -12.19 7.69
C THR A 228 6.41 -10.75 7.59
N PRO A 229 5.70 -9.83 6.90
CA PRO A 229 6.12 -8.44 6.80
C PRO A 229 6.06 -7.73 8.16
N LEU A 230 6.91 -6.73 8.34
CA LEU A 230 6.89 -5.82 9.48
C LEU A 230 6.12 -4.56 9.13
N GLU A 231 4.98 -4.35 9.74
CA GLU A 231 4.21 -3.14 9.57
C GLU A 231 3.54 -2.73 10.87
N ARG A 232 3.51 -1.44 11.14
CA ARG A 232 2.67 -0.85 12.19
C ARG A 232 1.47 -0.21 11.55
N GLN A 233 0.28 -0.63 11.95
CA GLN A 233 -0.93 0.07 11.56
C GLN A 233 -1.11 1.32 12.42
N TRP A 234 -1.36 2.44 11.75
CA TRP A 234 -1.71 3.65 12.44
C TRP A 234 -3.13 3.58 13.01
N GLY A 235 -3.31 4.03 14.24
CA GLY A 235 -4.63 4.09 14.88
C GLY A 235 -5.07 2.85 15.63
N GLY A 236 -4.30 1.77 15.61
CA GLY A 236 -4.53 0.63 16.49
C GLY A 236 -3.99 0.86 17.89
N THR A 237 -4.69 0.39 18.91
CA THR A 237 -4.12 0.27 20.27
C THR A 237 -3.08 -0.83 20.34
N GLU A 238 -2.87 -1.53 19.26
CA GLU A 238 -2.02 -2.68 19.13
C GLU A 238 -0.86 -2.33 18.23
N SER A 239 0.24 -2.02 18.87
CA SER A 239 1.53 -1.91 18.18
C SER A 239 1.91 -3.26 17.62
N ILE A 240 2.38 -3.32 16.40
CA ILE A 240 2.92 -4.51 15.75
C ILE A 240 2.03 -5.71 16.05
N THR A 241 1.00 -5.83 15.31
CA THR A 241 0.14 -6.94 15.52
C THR A 241 0.24 -7.90 14.38
N PRO A 242 -0.20 -9.10 14.64
CA PRO A 242 -0.36 -10.12 13.63
C PRO A 242 -1.35 -9.76 12.52
N GLU A 243 -1.94 -8.57 12.52
CA GLU A 243 -2.84 -8.10 11.46
C GLU A 243 -2.16 -7.97 10.11
N LEU A 244 -0.88 -8.03 10.08
CA LEU A 244 -0.13 -8.20 8.86
C LEU A 244 -0.53 -9.44 8.07
N TRP A 245 -1.07 -10.44 8.73
CA TRP A 245 -1.62 -11.58 8.04
C TRP A 245 -2.93 -11.26 7.28
N LEU A 246 -3.64 -10.18 7.61
CA LEU A 246 -4.75 -9.70 6.79
C LEU A 246 -4.30 -9.29 5.40
N GLU A 247 -3.14 -8.67 5.29
CA GLU A 247 -2.55 -8.38 3.99
C GLU A 247 -2.27 -9.64 3.19
N ASP A 248 -1.90 -10.71 3.87
CA ASP A 248 -1.67 -12.02 3.25
C ASP A 248 -2.95 -12.65 2.75
N ILE A 249 -4.03 -12.53 3.51
CA ILE A 249 -5.36 -12.97 3.11
C ILE A 249 -5.85 -12.16 1.92
N TRP A 250 -5.75 -10.84 2.01
CA TRP A 250 -6.21 -9.89 0.99
C TRP A 250 -5.58 -10.08 -0.36
N ALA A 251 -4.35 -10.41 -0.38
CA ALA A 251 -3.64 -10.65 -1.63
C ALA A 251 -3.95 -12.02 -2.25
N GLY A 252 -4.86 -12.81 -1.66
CA GLY A 252 -5.00 -14.22 -2.01
C GLY A 252 -3.67 -14.96 -1.87
N ARG A 253 -2.78 -14.37 -1.11
CA ARG A 253 -1.39 -14.73 -1.00
C ARG A 253 -1.20 -15.33 0.36
N GLN A 254 -0.89 -16.54 0.35
CA GLN A 254 -0.49 -17.19 1.58
C GLN A 254 0.99 -16.89 1.79
N ARG A 255 1.31 -15.71 2.32
CA ARG A 255 2.69 -15.36 2.68
C ARG A 255 3.29 -16.34 3.68
N ASN A 256 2.44 -17.08 4.39
CA ASN A 256 2.86 -18.19 5.23
C ASN A 256 3.32 -19.42 4.44
N THR A 257 3.38 -19.35 3.12
CA THR A 257 3.92 -20.41 2.28
C THR A 257 5.28 -20.01 1.71
N PRO A 258 6.15 -20.96 1.39
CA PRO A 258 7.42 -20.69 0.70
C PRO A 258 7.23 -20.00 -0.67
N ASP A 259 6.01 -19.84 -1.12
CA ASP A 259 5.60 -19.45 -2.47
C ASP A 259 5.32 -17.96 -2.63
N ILE A 260 5.54 -17.11 -1.61
CA ILE A 260 5.18 -15.69 -1.68
C ILE A 260 5.73 -15.01 -2.93
N TRP A 261 6.93 -15.38 -3.32
CA TRP A 261 7.62 -14.83 -4.48
C TRP A 261 6.97 -15.16 -5.83
N ARG A 262 5.98 -16.05 -5.87
CA ARG A 262 5.21 -16.38 -7.08
C ARG A 262 4.08 -15.40 -7.38
N TYR A 263 3.83 -14.47 -6.45
CA TYR A 263 2.68 -13.58 -6.51
C TYR A 263 3.11 -12.12 -6.44
N PRO A 264 3.13 -11.39 -7.58
CA PRO A 264 3.44 -9.97 -7.57
C PRO A 264 2.40 -9.19 -6.76
N ASN A 265 2.84 -8.12 -6.08
CA ASN A 265 1.97 -7.17 -5.39
C ASN A 265 1.98 -5.78 -6.02
N TYR A 266 2.91 -5.49 -6.92
CA TYR A 266 2.95 -4.31 -7.76
C TYR A 266 2.61 -4.72 -9.22
N PRO A 267 1.77 -3.96 -9.93
CA PRO A 267 0.99 -2.83 -9.46
C PRO A 267 -0.24 -3.28 -8.66
N GLY A 268 -0.42 -2.73 -7.46
CA GLY A 268 -1.53 -3.06 -6.56
C GLY A 268 -1.51 -2.15 -5.33
N GLN A 269 -2.55 -2.21 -4.50
CA GLN A 269 -2.61 -1.35 -3.31
C GLN A 269 -1.50 -1.65 -2.27
N TRP A 270 -0.97 -2.86 -2.26
CA TRP A 270 0.11 -3.26 -1.34
C TRP A 270 1.49 -2.87 -1.84
N ALA A 271 1.58 -2.39 -3.07
CA ALA A 271 2.74 -1.73 -3.64
C ALA A 271 2.26 -0.73 -4.70
N SER A 272 1.88 0.47 -4.28
CA SER A 272 1.39 1.53 -5.17
C SER A 272 2.52 2.25 -5.91
N THR A 273 3.75 2.18 -5.40
CA THR A 273 4.97 2.71 -6.03
C THR A 273 6.10 1.67 -5.99
N GLN A 274 7.19 1.94 -6.71
CA GLN A 274 8.31 1.00 -6.84
C GLN A 274 9.50 1.38 -5.95
N LEU A 275 9.23 1.88 -4.74
CA LEU A 275 10.21 2.40 -3.80
C LEU A 275 10.19 1.63 -2.48
N MET A 276 11.37 1.29 -1.99
CA MET A 276 11.65 0.96 -0.59
C MET A 276 12.88 1.72 -0.08
N ALA A 277 12.96 2.00 1.22
CA ALA A 277 14.15 2.55 1.84
C ALA A 277 14.32 2.03 3.26
N TYR A 278 15.57 1.77 3.65
CA TYR A 278 15.98 1.40 5.01
C TYR A 278 16.89 2.50 5.56
N TYR A 279 16.58 3.09 6.71
CA TYR A 279 17.34 4.22 7.22
C TYR A 279 17.21 4.41 8.74
N ASN A 280 18.15 5.15 9.32
CA ASN A 280 18.08 5.78 10.64
C ASN A 280 18.47 7.26 10.53
N SER A 281 18.77 7.93 11.66
CA SER A 281 19.13 9.35 11.64
C SER A 281 20.43 9.69 10.89
N GLU A 282 21.32 8.71 10.71
CA GLU A 282 22.61 8.88 10.00
C GLU A 282 22.50 8.73 8.48
N GLY A 283 21.37 8.22 7.99
CA GLY A 283 21.11 7.98 6.59
C GLY A 283 20.75 6.54 6.27
N GLY A 284 20.60 6.21 4.99
CA GLY A 284 20.05 4.92 4.64
C GLY A 284 20.35 4.42 3.24
N LEU A 285 19.77 3.24 2.98
CA LEU A 285 19.73 2.55 1.71
C LEU A 285 18.44 2.89 0.97
N TYR A 286 18.57 3.35 -0.24
CA TYR A 286 17.50 3.57 -1.21
C TYR A 286 17.45 2.40 -2.18
N MET A 287 16.26 1.87 -2.47
CA MET A 287 16.05 0.85 -3.49
C MET A 287 14.75 1.13 -4.25
N ALA A 288 14.83 1.19 -5.57
CA ALA A 288 13.64 1.41 -6.42
C ALA A 288 13.82 0.78 -7.81
N CYS A 289 12.71 0.63 -8.53
CA CYS A 289 12.75 0.31 -9.95
C CYS A 289 12.39 1.55 -10.78
N ASN A 290 13.26 1.92 -11.74
CA ASN A 290 12.97 2.99 -12.70
C ASN A 290 12.19 2.42 -13.90
N ASP A 291 11.01 1.85 -13.62
CA ASP A 291 10.16 1.23 -14.64
C ASP A 291 8.92 2.08 -14.94
N ALA A 292 8.97 2.79 -16.05
CA ALA A 292 7.86 3.64 -16.51
C ALA A 292 6.66 2.84 -17.05
N THR A 293 6.82 1.54 -17.29
CA THR A 293 5.77 0.67 -17.86
C THR A 293 4.93 -0.02 -16.81
N GLY A 294 5.48 -0.14 -15.59
CA GLY A 294 4.81 -0.74 -14.43
C GLY A 294 4.65 -2.25 -14.57
N LEU A 295 5.68 -2.95 -15.04
CA LEU A 295 5.65 -4.41 -15.10
C LEU A 295 5.46 -5.02 -13.72
N PRO A 296 4.83 -6.21 -13.62
CA PRO A 296 4.59 -6.85 -12.32
C PRO A 296 5.87 -7.07 -11.52
N LYS A 297 5.81 -6.81 -10.23
CA LYS A 297 6.89 -7.01 -9.28
C LYS A 297 6.34 -7.49 -7.94
N PHE A 298 7.14 -8.21 -7.18
CA PHE A 298 6.99 -8.31 -5.75
C PHE A 298 7.89 -7.24 -5.12
N ILE A 299 7.31 -6.37 -4.29
CA ILE A 299 8.02 -5.31 -3.57
C ILE A 299 7.48 -5.29 -2.15
N ASP A 300 8.24 -5.86 -1.20
CA ASP A 300 7.84 -5.91 0.20
C ASP A 300 9.02 -6.26 1.11
N ARG A 301 8.83 -6.11 2.40
CA ARG A 301 9.75 -6.51 3.46
C ARG A 301 9.52 -7.96 3.81
N VAL A 302 10.57 -8.75 3.85
CA VAL A 302 10.49 -10.17 4.22
C VAL A 302 11.41 -10.43 5.39
N MET A 303 10.84 -10.93 6.50
CA MET A 303 11.62 -11.27 7.70
C MET A 303 12.49 -12.48 7.46
N GLU A 304 13.77 -12.38 7.77
CA GLU A 304 14.72 -13.46 7.72
C GLU A 304 15.29 -13.75 9.13
N ASP A 305 16.15 -14.74 9.25
CA ASP A 305 16.71 -15.13 10.55
C ASP A 305 17.66 -14.06 11.14
N ASP A 306 18.40 -13.38 10.28
CA ASP A 306 19.47 -12.43 10.66
C ASP A 306 19.11 -10.97 10.34
N GLY A 307 17.98 -10.72 9.69
CA GLY A 307 17.59 -9.39 9.24
C GLY A 307 16.27 -9.34 8.48
N VAL A 308 16.16 -8.35 7.62
CA VAL A 308 15.01 -8.15 6.75
C VAL A 308 15.46 -8.06 5.31
N THR A 309 14.96 -8.95 4.46
CA THR A 309 15.15 -8.81 3.02
C THR A 309 14.26 -7.67 2.52
N LEU A 310 14.87 -6.67 1.84
CA LEU A 310 14.15 -5.73 1.01
C LEU A 310 13.77 -6.45 -0.27
N GLY A 311 12.62 -7.14 -0.23
CA GLY A 311 12.22 -8.11 -1.23
C GLY A 311 11.87 -7.44 -2.55
N LEU A 312 12.57 -7.82 -3.60
CA LEU A 312 12.31 -7.37 -4.96
C LEU A 312 12.39 -8.56 -5.91
N ALA A 313 11.24 -8.91 -6.53
CA ALA A 313 11.20 -9.90 -7.58
C ALA A 313 10.54 -9.34 -8.86
N HIS A 314 11.03 -9.78 -9.99
CA HIS A 314 10.60 -9.40 -11.33
C HIS A 314 9.96 -10.58 -12.04
N TYR A 315 8.94 -10.32 -12.85
CA TYR A 315 8.16 -11.34 -13.56
C TYR A 315 8.23 -11.11 -15.06
N PRO A 316 9.29 -11.59 -15.73
CA PRO A 316 9.43 -11.41 -17.17
C PRO A 316 8.40 -12.20 -17.98
N GLY A 317 7.88 -13.31 -17.45
CA GLY A 317 6.89 -14.13 -18.12
C GLY A 317 7.37 -14.76 -19.42
N THR A 318 8.69 -14.91 -19.60
CA THR A 318 9.33 -15.45 -20.81
C THR A 318 9.54 -16.96 -20.71
N ARG A 319 9.57 -17.63 -21.87
CA ARG A 319 9.83 -19.07 -21.98
C ARG A 319 11.09 -19.28 -22.80
N GLY A 320 11.97 -20.14 -22.33
CA GLY A 320 13.15 -20.50 -23.12
C GLY A 320 12.88 -21.50 -24.25
N PRO A 321 13.76 -21.60 -25.24
CA PRO A 321 15.01 -20.82 -25.32
C PRO A 321 14.76 -19.34 -25.63
N ASP A 322 15.28 -18.45 -24.79
CA ASP A 322 15.11 -17.00 -24.95
C ASP A 322 16.19 -16.21 -24.21
N GLU A 323 16.39 -14.96 -24.61
CA GLU A 323 17.19 -13.97 -23.88
C GLU A 323 16.26 -12.95 -23.24
N THR A 324 16.27 -12.93 -21.91
CA THR A 324 15.44 -12.04 -21.11
C THR A 324 16.31 -10.96 -20.48
N LYS A 325 16.05 -9.72 -20.81
CA LYS A 325 16.67 -8.55 -20.20
C LYS A 325 15.63 -7.74 -19.47
N LEU A 326 15.92 -7.31 -18.24
CA LEU A 326 15.06 -6.35 -17.54
C LEU A 326 15.02 -5.03 -18.34
N PRO A 327 13.84 -4.55 -18.76
CA PRO A 327 13.74 -3.37 -19.63
C PRO A 327 13.96 -2.04 -18.87
N TYR A 328 14.30 -2.09 -17.61
CA TYR A 328 14.56 -0.98 -16.70
C TYR A 328 15.74 -1.27 -15.77
N ASN A 329 16.20 -0.25 -15.07
CA ASN A 329 17.20 -0.44 -14.02
C ASN A 329 16.54 -0.56 -12.65
N VAL A 330 17.07 -1.45 -11.83
CA VAL A 330 16.94 -1.32 -10.37
C VAL A 330 17.95 -0.30 -9.92
N VAL A 331 17.53 0.63 -9.09
CA VAL A 331 18.34 1.72 -8.56
C VAL A 331 18.58 1.48 -7.09
N ILE A 332 19.85 1.37 -6.71
CA ILE A 332 20.27 1.22 -5.32
C ILE A 332 21.24 2.35 -5.02
N GLY A 333 21.09 2.94 -3.85
CA GLY A 333 22.00 4.01 -3.45
C GLY A 333 21.91 4.33 -1.98
N THR A 334 22.56 5.41 -1.61
CA THR A 334 22.54 5.92 -0.25
C THR A 334 21.96 7.32 -0.23
N PHE A 335 21.38 7.69 0.90
CA PHE A 335 20.86 9.03 1.13
C PHE A 335 21.09 9.44 2.58
N HIS A 336 21.00 10.74 2.84
CA HIS A 336 21.07 11.31 4.18
C HIS A 336 19.72 11.92 4.55
N GLY A 337 19.27 11.67 5.77
CA GLY A 337 18.00 12.15 6.31
C GLY A 337 16.97 11.03 6.48
N ASP A 338 15.72 11.41 6.43
CA ASP A 338 14.57 10.55 6.68
C ASP A 338 13.91 10.05 5.38
N TRP A 339 12.72 9.46 5.51
CA TRP A 339 11.96 8.93 4.39
C TRP A 339 11.63 9.97 3.30
N TYR A 340 11.53 11.25 3.66
CA TYR A 340 11.32 12.31 2.67
C TYR A 340 12.49 12.41 1.69
N ALA A 341 13.74 12.23 2.17
CA ALA A 341 14.91 12.26 1.29
C ALA A 341 14.86 11.11 0.25
N ALA A 342 14.51 9.91 0.68
CA ALA A 342 14.32 8.79 -0.22
C ALA A 342 13.16 9.04 -1.22
N ALA A 343 12.04 9.56 -0.72
CA ALA A 343 10.88 9.88 -1.54
C ALA A 343 11.16 11.03 -2.54
N GLU A 344 11.99 12.01 -2.19
CA GLU A 344 12.43 13.07 -3.12
C GLU A 344 13.23 12.51 -4.29
N ILE A 345 14.16 11.58 -4.04
CA ILE A 345 14.92 10.89 -5.10
C ILE A 345 13.96 10.18 -6.07
N TYR A 346 13.00 9.44 -5.52
CA TYR A 346 12.01 8.73 -6.32
C TYR A 346 11.10 9.68 -7.09
N ARG A 347 10.61 10.73 -6.44
CA ARG A 347 9.73 11.74 -7.04
C ARG A 347 10.37 12.43 -8.24
N ASP A 348 11.66 12.74 -8.15
CA ASP A 348 12.40 13.37 -9.24
C ASP A 348 12.47 12.51 -10.50
N TRP A 349 12.42 11.20 -10.36
CA TRP A 349 12.27 10.28 -11.48
C TRP A 349 10.81 10.14 -11.91
N ALA A 350 9.91 9.86 -10.97
CA ALA A 350 8.51 9.52 -11.21
C ALA A 350 7.74 10.63 -11.93
N GLN A 351 7.96 11.89 -11.55
CA GLN A 351 7.28 13.04 -12.14
C GLN A 351 7.68 13.33 -13.60
N LYS A 352 8.72 12.69 -14.11
CA LYS A 352 9.13 12.76 -15.52
C LYS A 352 8.46 11.68 -16.38
N GLN A 353 7.71 10.76 -15.75
CA GLN A 353 7.10 9.62 -16.44
C GLN A 353 5.70 9.98 -16.97
N ALA A 354 5.26 9.24 -17.96
CA ALA A 354 3.97 9.49 -18.65
C ALA A 354 2.76 9.35 -17.70
N PHE A 355 2.85 8.54 -16.65
CA PHE A 355 1.77 8.41 -15.67
C PHE A 355 1.55 9.66 -14.81
N CYS A 356 2.52 10.57 -14.73
CA CYS A 356 2.38 11.91 -14.17
C CYS A 356 2.03 12.96 -15.24
N GLY A 357 1.24 12.60 -16.25
CA GLY A 357 1.03 13.43 -17.43
C GLY A 357 0.26 14.73 -17.18
N ARG A 358 -0.90 14.68 -16.50
CA ARG A 358 -1.75 15.84 -16.24
C ARG A 358 -1.95 16.07 -14.75
N LYS A 359 -1.65 17.28 -14.30
CA LYS A 359 -1.97 17.70 -12.94
C LYS A 359 -3.47 17.90 -12.77
N LEU A 360 -3.95 17.78 -11.53
CA LEU A 360 -5.37 17.89 -11.19
C LEU A 360 -5.97 19.22 -11.68
N VAL A 361 -5.22 20.30 -11.59
CA VAL A 361 -5.64 21.64 -12.07
C VAL A 361 -5.92 21.68 -13.58
N ASP A 362 -5.30 20.79 -14.37
CA ASP A 362 -5.45 20.68 -15.82
C ASP A 362 -6.39 19.52 -16.24
N ARG A 363 -6.88 18.73 -15.31
CA ARG A 363 -7.72 17.56 -15.58
C ARG A 363 -9.16 17.97 -15.83
N LYS A 364 -9.62 17.78 -17.08
CA LYS A 364 -11.02 18.06 -17.48
C LYS A 364 -11.96 16.88 -17.15
N ASP A 365 -11.42 15.73 -16.87
CA ASP A 365 -12.15 14.51 -16.51
C ASP A 365 -12.38 14.39 -14.99
N CYS A 366 -11.87 15.34 -14.19
CA CYS A 366 -12.09 15.40 -12.76
C CYS A 366 -13.27 16.33 -12.46
N PRO A 367 -14.37 15.84 -11.86
CA PRO A 367 -15.52 16.67 -11.53
C PRO A 367 -15.21 17.72 -10.47
N ASN A 368 -15.87 18.88 -10.58
CA ASN A 368 -15.64 20.01 -9.66
C ASN A 368 -15.88 19.69 -8.19
N TRP A 369 -16.81 18.78 -7.88
CA TRP A 369 -17.09 18.43 -6.48
C TRP A 369 -15.88 17.83 -5.75
N ILE A 370 -14.93 17.20 -6.45
CA ILE A 370 -13.66 16.74 -5.88
C ILE A 370 -12.81 17.93 -5.46
N THR A 371 -12.71 18.93 -6.31
CA THR A 371 -11.93 20.14 -6.04
C THR A 371 -12.66 21.12 -5.10
N ASP A 372 -13.98 21.03 -5.03
CA ASP A 372 -14.83 21.83 -4.12
C ASP A 372 -15.02 21.16 -2.75
N SER A 373 -14.38 20.02 -2.52
CA SER A 373 -14.32 19.30 -1.23
C SER A 373 -15.69 18.90 -0.68
N ALA A 374 -16.39 18.03 -1.40
CA ALA A 374 -17.57 17.37 -0.84
C ALA A 374 -17.17 16.50 0.37
N VAL A 375 -17.99 16.54 1.43
CA VAL A 375 -17.76 15.71 2.63
C VAL A 375 -18.44 14.36 2.47
N GLY A 376 -17.68 13.27 2.63
CA GLY A 376 -18.18 11.91 2.52
C GLY A 376 -18.94 11.47 3.76
N PHE A 377 -20.02 10.71 3.54
CA PHE A 377 -20.74 10.00 4.59
C PHE A 377 -21.12 8.60 4.10
N ALA A 378 -20.43 7.59 4.64
CA ALA A 378 -20.75 6.20 4.39
C ALA A 378 -21.92 5.76 5.27
N PHE A 379 -22.97 5.19 4.67
CA PHE A 379 -24.10 4.65 5.41
C PHE A 379 -24.41 3.21 4.93
N PRO A 380 -24.54 2.26 5.88
CA PRO A 380 -24.75 0.85 5.55
C PRO A 380 -26.24 0.55 5.34
N MET A 381 -26.59 0.00 4.19
CA MET A 381 -27.96 -0.47 3.93
C MET A 381 -28.26 -1.81 4.64
N ARG A 382 -27.23 -2.53 5.10
CA ARG A 382 -27.34 -3.72 5.94
C ARG A 382 -26.49 -3.61 7.17
N GLY A 383 -27.06 -3.94 8.35
CA GLY A 383 -26.35 -3.92 9.61
C GLY A 383 -25.77 -2.55 9.94
N GLN A 384 -24.78 -2.55 10.79
CA GLN A 384 -23.94 -1.37 11.04
C GLN A 384 -22.60 -1.51 10.33
N ALA A 385 -22.20 -2.78 10.08
CA ALA A 385 -20.95 -3.12 9.47
C ALA A 385 -20.98 -4.54 8.89
N ASP A 386 -20.03 -4.86 8.02
CA ASP A 386 -19.88 -6.16 7.38
C ASP A 386 -19.62 -7.30 8.36
N TRP A 387 -18.96 -6.98 9.46
CA TRP A 387 -18.47 -7.93 10.46
C TRP A 387 -19.49 -8.30 11.53
N ASP A 388 -20.56 -7.52 11.64
CA ASP A 388 -21.63 -7.74 12.62
C ASP A 388 -22.73 -8.59 12.01
N GLY A 389 -22.58 -9.87 12.11
CA GLY A 389 -23.61 -10.77 11.65
C GLY A 389 -24.78 -10.91 12.64
N PRO A 390 -25.96 -11.33 12.16
CA PRO A 390 -26.36 -11.44 10.78
C PRO A 390 -26.57 -10.05 10.15
N ALA A 391 -26.18 -9.89 8.90
CA ALA A 391 -26.30 -8.64 8.14
C ALA A 391 -27.77 -8.38 7.75
N LYS A 392 -28.55 -7.90 8.69
CA LYS A 392 -29.98 -7.56 8.47
C LYS A 392 -30.07 -6.24 7.72
N GLU A 393 -31.12 -6.12 6.90
CA GLU A 393 -31.46 -4.83 6.29
C GLU A 393 -31.65 -3.75 7.35
N ASN A 394 -31.05 -2.60 7.11
CA ASN A 394 -31.23 -1.45 7.97
C ASN A 394 -32.44 -0.62 7.49
N PRO A 395 -33.59 -0.63 8.20
CA PRO A 395 -34.79 0.06 7.74
C PRO A 395 -34.64 1.60 7.73
N GLU A 396 -33.64 2.15 8.39
CA GLU A 396 -33.35 3.58 8.36
C GLU A 396 -32.64 4.01 7.07
N TYR A 397 -31.99 3.08 6.38
CA TYR A 397 -31.24 3.34 5.15
C TYR A 397 -31.71 2.47 3.97
N THR A 398 -32.66 1.58 4.20
CA THR A 398 -33.22 0.72 3.14
C THR A 398 -34.71 0.98 2.97
N PRO A 399 -35.18 1.38 1.77
CA PRO A 399 -34.39 1.73 0.58
C PRO A 399 -33.48 2.95 0.80
N ALA A 400 -32.47 3.16 -0.06
CA ALA A 400 -31.48 4.22 0.08
C ALA A 400 -32.07 5.64 0.26
N THR A 401 -33.29 5.89 -0.30
CA THR A 401 -34.03 7.15 -0.13
C THR A 401 -34.34 7.49 1.33
N ASN A 402 -34.37 6.50 2.23
CA ASN A 402 -34.60 6.72 3.67
C ASN A 402 -33.42 7.47 4.33
N ALA A 403 -32.22 7.42 3.73
CA ALA A 403 -31.05 8.15 4.23
C ALA A 403 -31.15 9.67 3.99
N LEU A 404 -31.93 10.12 3.00
CA LEU A 404 -31.97 11.52 2.57
C LEU A 404 -32.23 12.52 3.71
N PRO A 405 -33.19 12.34 4.63
CA PRO A 405 -33.44 13.30 5.71
C PRO A 405 -32.26 13.46 6.66
N TYR A 406 -31.52 12.37 6.94
CA TYR A 406 -30.34 12.43 7.81
C TYR A 406 -29.18 13.15 7.11
N LEU A 407 -28.97 12.87 5.83
CA LEU A 407 -27.95 13.52 5.01
C LEU A 407 -28.26 15.02 4.83
N GLU A 408 -29.53 15.40 4.67
CA GLU A 408 -29.95 16.81 4.59
C GLU A 408 -29.57 17.59 5.85
N LYS A 409 -29.80 17.00 7.03
CA LYS A 409 -29.40 17.60 8.29
C LYS A 409 -27.88 17.79 8.36
N LEU A 410 -27.11 16.77 7.99
CA LEU A 410 -25.64 16.85 7.97
C LEU A 410 -25.14 17.90 6.98
N ALA A 411 -25.72 18.00 5.79
CA ALA A 411 -25.37 19.02 4.81
C ALA A 411 -25.62 20.44 5.32
N GLN A 412 -26.74 20.65 6.05
CA GLN A 412 -27.08 21.94 6.65
C GLN A 412 -26.11 22.32 7.78
N GLU A 413 -25.74 21.36 8.63
CA GLU A 413 -24.80 21.60 9.73
C GLU A 413 -23.38 21.87 9.23
N LEU A 414 -22.94 21.17 8.19
CA LEU A 414 -21.60 21.35 7.58
C LEU A 414 -21.52 22.54 6.62
N GLU A 415 -22.67 23.04 6.12
CA GLU A 415 -22.71 24.04 5.04
C GLU A 415 -21.82 23.66 3.85
N SER A 416 -21.83 22.39 3.50
CA SER A 416 -20.98 21.81 2.45
C SER A 416 -21.77 20.80 1.61
N PRO A 417 -21.44 20.65 0.32
CA PRO A 417 -21.97 19.55 -0.47
C PRO A 417 -21.48 18.21 0.10
N LEU A 418 -22.33 17.19 -0.03
CA LEU A 418 -22.01 15.85 0.46
C LEU A 418 -21.56 14.91 -0.67
N MET A 419 -20.84 13.88 -0.27
CA MET A 419 -20.56 12.67 -1.04
C MET A 419 -21.19 11.50 -0.28
N PRO A 420 -22.51 11.23 -0.46
CA PRO A 420 -23.17 10.09 0.18
C PRO A 420 -22.60 8.78 -0.36
N PHE A 421 -22.08 7.96 0.52
CA PHE A 421 -21.39 6.73 0.19
C PHE A 421 -22.31 5.53 0.51
N VAL A 422 -22.84 4.87 -0.52
CA VAL A 422 -23.79 3.78 -0.35
C VAL A 422 -23.05 2.46 -0.16
N TYR A 423 -23.27 1.86 1.00
CA TYR A 423 -22.56 0.68 1.47
C TYR A 423 -23.50 -0.51 1.66
N ASN A 424 -23.02 -1.74 1.46
CA ASN A 424 -23.76 -2.98 1.69
C ASN A 424 -25.13 -3.01 0.99
N TRP A 425 -25.16 -2.52 -0.24
CA TRP A 425 -26.36 -2.36 -1.05
C TRP A 425 -26.74 -3.61 -1.86
N GLU A 426 -25.86 -4.60 -1.93
CA GLU A 426 -26.05 -5.82 -2.71
C GLU A 426 -27.16 -6.69 -2.11
N HIS A 427 -28.08 -7.14 -2.95
CA HIS A 427 -29.27 -7.87 -2.47
C HIS A 427 -28.97 -9.16 -1.74
N PRO A 428 -28.09 -10.07 -2.22
CA PRO A 428 -27.85 -11.34 -1.54
C PRO A 428 -27.08 -11.22 -0.24
N GLY A 429 -26.29 -10.17 -0.08
CA GLY A 429 -25.46 -9.93 1.10
C GLY A 429 -24.34 -8.91 0.84
N PRO A 430 -23.72 -8.41 1.90
CA PRO A 430 -22.62 -7.45 1.76
C PRO A 430 -21.54 -7.99 0.82
N TRP A 431 -21.14 -7.15 -0.14
CA TRP A 431 -20.05 -7.43 -1.11
C TRP A 431 -20.32 -8.62 -2.06
N VAL A 432 -21.55 -9.15 -2.14
CA VAL A 432 -21.84 -10.24 -3.05
C VAL A 432 -21.87 -9.74 -4.49
N GLN A 433 -20.81 -10.04 -5.22
CA GLN A 433 -20.65 -9.74 -6.64
C GLN A 433 -20.13 -10.97 -7.38
N PRO A 434 -20.48 -11.15 -8.68
CA PRO A 434 -21.29 -10.28 -9.54
C PRO A 434 -22.80 -10.43 -9.39
N ASP A 435 -23.31 -11.27 -8.48
CA ASP A 435 -24.74 -11.52 -8.24
C ASP A 435 -25.35 -10.44 -7.31
N ALA A 436 -25.06 -9.17 -7.54
CA ALA A 436 -25.43 -8.06 -6.65
C ALA A 436 -26.84 -7.54 -6.87
N PHE A 437 -27.41 -7.76 -8.05
CA PHE A 437 -28.65 -7.12 -8.50
C PHE A 437 -29.89 -8.02 -8.34
N PRO A 438 -31.09 -7.39 -8.10
CA PRO A 438 -31.31 -5.97 -7.90
C PRO A 438 -30.68 -5.45 -6.58
N PRO A 439 -30.38 -4.14 -6.43
CA PRO A 439 -29.91 -3.60 -5.16
C PRO A 439 -30.99 -3.69 -4.08
N LEU A 440 -30.61 -3.62 -2.83
CA LEU A 440 -31.55 -3.54 -1.71
C LEU A 440 -32.54 -2.39 -1.89
N GLY A 441 -33.83 -2.65 -1.59
CA GLY A 441 -34.90 -1.72 -1.81
C GLY A 441 -35.29 -1.52 -3.28
N GLY A 442 -34.61 -2.18 -4.21
CA GLY A 442 -34.89 -2.18 -5.65
C GLY A 442 -34.17 -1.07 -6.45
N GLU A 443 -34.02 -1.31 -7.76
CA GLU A 443 -33.32 -0.39 -8.66
C GLU A 443 -33.97 0.97 -8.79
N GLU A 444 -35.31 1.05 -8.79
CA GLU A 444 -36.05 2.30 -8.90
C GLU A 444 -35.74 3.22 -7.71
N ALA A 445 -35.82 2.70 -6.49
CA ALA A 445 -35.51 3.46 -5.28
C ALA A 445 -34.04 3.92 -5.22
N MET A 446 -33.11 3.08 -5.71
CA MET A 446 -31.71 3.46 -5.81
C MET A 446 -31.49 4.58 -6.83
N ARG A 447 -32.10 4.51 -8.03
CA ARG A 447 -32.04 5.59 -9.03
C ARG A 447 -32.70 6.88 -8.51
N GLU A 448 -33.80 6.76 -7.78
CA GLU A 448 -34.46 7.90 -7.12
C GLU A 448 -33.51 8.57 -6.12
N PHE A 449 -32.84 7.79 -5.27
CA PHE A 449 -31.83 8.29 -4.33
C PHE A 449 -30.72 9.05 -5.06
N MET A 450 -30.12 8.43 -6.09
CA MET A 450 -29.02 9.04 -6.87
C MET A 450 -29.46 10.36 -7.52
N THR A 451 -30.70 10.40 -8.05
CA THR A 451 -31.27 11.60 -8.67
C THR A 451 -31.49 12.70 -7.65
N LYS A 452 -32.15 12.39 -6.53
CA LYS A 452 -32.46 13.38 -5.48
C LYS A 452 -31.17 13.91 -4.81
N ALA A 453 -30.16 13.07 -4.62
CA ALA A 453 -28.87 13.50 -4.12
C ALA A 453 -28.21 14.51 -5.07
N LYS A 454 -28.20 14.23 -6.37
CA LYS A 454 -27.66 15.17 -7.39
C LYS A 454 -28.45 16.47 -7.48
N GLU A 455 -29.78 16.44 -7.37
CA GLU A 455 -30.62 17.64 -7.33
C GLU A 455 -30.30 18.58 -6.16
N LYS A 456 -29.74 18.01 -5.05
CA LYS A 456 -29.27 18.77 -3.89
C LYS A 456 -27.81 19.26 -4.05
N GLY A 457 -27.19 19.01 -5.19
CA GLY A 457 -25.78 19.32 -5.43
C GLY A 457 -24.81 18.34 -4.76
N TRP A 458 -25.29 17.18 -4.37
CA TRP A 458 -24.44 16.12 -3.77
C TRP A 458 -23.89 15.18 -4.83
N SER A 459 -22.86 14.41 -4.46
CA SER A 459 -22.16 13.49 -5.33
C SER A 459 -22.23 12.05 -4.82
N PRO A 460 -23.36 11.35 -5.05
CA PRO A 460 -23.55 10.00 -4.54
C PRO A 460 -22.53 9.03 -5.09
N PHE A 461 -21.98 8.24 -4.19
CA PHE A 461 -20.90 7.29 -4.42
C PHE A 461 -21.44 5.87 -4.25
N LEU A 462 -21.23 5.01 -5.23
CA LEU A 462 -21.61 3.60 -5.16
C LEU A 462 -20.36 2.74 -5.09
N TYR A 463 -20.23 2.01 -3.99
CA TYR A 463 -19.10 1.15 -3.71
C TYR A 463 -19.39 -0.30 -4.13
N GLY A 464 -18.42 -0.97 -4.73
CA GLY A 464 -18.50 -2.35 -5.15
C GLY A 464 -17.15 -3.05 -5.20
N ASP A 465 -17.18 -4.38 -5.29
CA ASP A 465 -16.01 -5.26 -5.33
C ASP A 465 -16.08 -6.20 -6.53
N SER A 466 -15.80 -5.71 -7.73
CA SER A 466 -15.92 -6.51 -8.94
C SER A 466 -14.69 -7.33 -9.32
N LEU A 467 -13.58 -7.20 -8.60
CA LEU A 467 -12.41 -8.05 -8.80
C LEU A 467 -12.60 -9.46 -8.20
N CYS A 468 -13.62 -9.63 -7.38
CA CYS A 468 -13.92 -10.89 -6.72
C CYS A 468 -15.23 -11.50 -7.20
N TRP A 469 -15.28 -12.82 -7.28
CA TRP A 469 -16.50 -13.59 -7.45
C TRP A 469 -16.87 -14.27 -6.15
N VAL A 470 -17.88 -13.74 -5.45
CA VAL A 470 -18.29 -14.26 -4.15
C VAL A 470 -19.05 -15.58 -4.31
N THR A 471 -18.57 -16.60 -3.62
CA THR A 471 -19.16 -17.95 -3.67
C THR A 471 -19.89 -18.34 -2.40
N TRP A 472 -19.70 -17.57 -1.31
CA TRP A 472 -20.40 -17.76 -0.06
C TRP A 472 -20.36 -16.46 0.78
N GLN A 473 -21.51 -16.18 1.43
CA GLN A 473 -21.61 -15.06 2.37
C GLN A 473 -22.37 -15.54 3.62
N GLY A 474 -21.62 -15.71 4.72
CA GLY A 474 -22.13 -16.35 5.95
C GLY A 474 -23.09 -15.50 6.74
N ASN A 475 -23.02 -14.16 6.63
CA ASN A 475 -23.92 -13.27 7.37
C ASN A 475 -25.37 -13.26 6.82
N THR A 476 -25.54 -13.74 5.59
CA THR A 476 -26.86 -13.84 4.93
C THR A 476 -27.20 -15.26 4.47
N ASP A 477 -26.37 -16.24 4.79
CA ASP A 477 -26.49 -17.63 4.33
C ASP A 477 -26.53 -17.78 2.80
N TYR A 478 -25.93 -16.83 2.05
CA TYR A 478 -25.88 -16.88 0.60
C TYR A 478 -24.93 -17.97 0.11
N ASP A 479 -25.43 -18.91 -0.71
CA ASP A 479 -24.65 -19.88 -1.48
C ASP A 479 -24.54 -19.43 -2.94
N GLY A 480 -23.40 -18.85 -3.32
CA GLY A 480 -23.12 -18.37 -4.67
C GLY A 480 -22.59 -19.43 -5.63
N MET A 481 -22.32 -20.67 -5.18
CA MET A 481 -21.76 -21.70 -6.06
C MET A 481 -22.66 -22.10 -7.24
N PRO A 482 -24.01 -22.17 -7.10
CA PRO A 482 -24.89 -22.38 -8.25
C PRO A 482 -24.79 -21.27 -9.29
N TYR A 483 -24.73 -20.00 -8.83
CA TYR A 483 -24.56 -18.84 -9.71
C TYR A 483 -23.19 -18.88 -10.42
N PHE A 484 -22.12 -19.13 -9.68
CA PHE A 484 -20.76 -19.27 -10.20
C PHE A 484 -20.68 -20.28 -11.35
N ARG A 485 -21.22 -21.48 -11.14
CA ARG A 485 -21.21 -22.54 -12.17
C ARG A 485 -22.05 -22.21 -13.40
N SER A 486 -23.26 -21.67 -13.19
CA SER A 486 -24.20 -21.39 -14.29
C SER A 486 -23.80 -20.20 -15.15
N HIS A 487 -23.00 -19.26 -14.60
CA HIS A 487 -22.57 -18.04 -15.30
C HIS A 487 -21.12 -18.10 -15.80
N GLY A 488 -20.46 -19.26 -15.74
CA GLY A 488 -19.13 -19.49 -16.31
C GLY A 488 -18.02 -18.92 -15.44
N GLY A 489 -18.21 -18.94 -14.11
CA GLY A 489 -17.22 -18.44 -13.15
C GLY A 489 -15.87 -19.15 -13.27
N GLU A 490 -15.85 -20.45 -13.56
CA GLU A 490 -14.60 -21.21 -13.72
C GLU A 490 -13.67 -20.67 -14.80
N ALA A 491 -14.24 -20.07 -15.88
CA ALA A 491 -13.46 -19.45 -16.95
C ALA A 491 -13.14 -17.98 -16.70
N ALA A 492 -13.65 -17.41 -15.58
CA ALA A 492 -13.46 -16.01 -15.22
C ALA A 492 -12.39 -15.78 -14.15
N VAL A 493 -12.11 -16.82 -13.33
CA VAL A 493 -11.29 -16.66 -12.12
C VAL A 493 -9.87 -17.20 -12.28
N ALA A 494 -8.94 -16.58 -11.56
CA ALA A 494 -7.53 -16.94 -11.61
C ALA A 494 -7.25 -18.33 -10.99
N ARG A 495 -6.20 -18.97 -11.47
CA ARG A 495 -5.78 -20.29 -11.02
C ARG A 495 -4.38 -20.27 -10.40
N ARG A 496 -4.21 -21.09 -9.38
CA ARG A 496 -2.91 -21.42 -8.79
C ARG A 496 -2.15 -22.42 -9.68
N PRO A 497 -0.85 -22.66 -9.42
CA PRO A 497 -0.06 -23.64 -10.19
C PRO A 497 -0.63 -25.07 -10.15
N ASP A 498 -1.31 -25.48 -9.09
CA ASP A 498 -1.93 -26.77 -8.94
C ASP A 498 -3.31 -26.87 -9.64
N GLY A 499 -3.74 -25.81 -10.35
CA GLY A 499 -5.01 -25.72 -11.04
C GLY A 499 -6.21 -25.34 -10.16
N THR A 500 -6.04 -25.19 -8.85
CA THR A 500 -7.08 -24.68 -7.95
C THR A 500 -7.31 -23.19 -8.16
N PHE A 501 -8.49 -22.70 -7.75
CA PHE A 501 -8.79 -21.26 -7.89
C PHE A 501 -8.01 -20.43 -6.88
N VAL A 502 -7.64 -19.21 -7.26
CA VAL A 502 -7.10 -18.23 -6.32
C VAL A 502 -8.24 -17.75 -5.45
N GLU A 503 -8.23 -18.21 -4.21
CA GLU A 503 -9.29 -18.01 -3.23
C GLU A 503 -8.85 -16.98 -2.20
N ASP A 504 -9.80 -16.15 -1.80
CA ASP A 504 -9.72 -15.29 -0.64
C ASP A 504 -10.83 -15.67 0.34
N VAL A 505 -10.47 -15.90 1.59
CA VAL A 505 -11.38 -16.46 2.60
C VAL A 505 -11.42 -15.57 3.83
N TRP A 506 -12.56 -14.96 4.04
CA TRP A 506 -12.90 -14.23 5.26
C TRP A 506 -13.79 -15.10 6.15
N PRO A 507 -13.88 -14.84 7.43
CA PRO A 507 -14.76 -15.60 8.33
C PRO A 507 -16.23 -15.63 7.90
N TRP A 508 -16.64 -14.60 7.18
CA TRP A 508 -18.02 -14.34 6.76
C TRP A 508 -18.20 -14.34 5.24
N ARG A 509 -17.11 -14.41 4.43
CA ARG A 509 -17.14 -14.38 2.96
C ARG A 509 -16.07 -15.28 2.36
N LYS A 510 -16.40 -15.96 1.27
CA LYS A 510 -15.44 -16.65 0.39
C LYS A 510 -15.63 -16.17 -1.03
N ASN A 511 -14.52 -15.92 -1.68
CA ASN A 511 -14.53 -15.47 -3.07
C ASN A 511 -13.34 -16.00 -3.86
N TYR A 512 -13.47 -16.01 -5.18
CA TYR A 512 -12.39 -16.26 -6.12
C TYR A 512 -12.03 -14.97 -6.84
N TRP A 513 -10.75 -14.73 -7.02
CA TRP A 513 -10.26 -13.56 -7.73
C TRP A 513 -10.46 -13.68 -9.24
N ALA A 514 -10.94 -12.62 -9.90
CA ALA A 514 -11.07 -12.54 -11.35
C ALA A 514 -9.72 -12.55 -12.05
N CYS A 515 -9.62 -13.31 -13.13
CA CYS A 515 -8.45 -13.25 -14.02
C CYS A 515 -8.69 -12.22 -15.12
N VAL A 516 -7.96 -11.10 -15.07
CA VAL A 516 -8.06 -10.03 -16.09
C VAL A 516 -7.49 -10.44 -17.44
N GLY A 517 -6.71 -11.51 -17.50
CA GLY A 517 -6.21 -12.09 -18.76
C GLY A 517 -7.28 -12.81 -19.58
N THR A 518 -8.42 -13.19 -18.96
CA THR A 518 -9.51 -13.87 -19.70
C THR A 518 -10.56 -12.86 -20.19
N GLY A 519 -11.15 -13.16 -21.36
CA GLY A 519 -12.30 -12.39 -21.87
C GLY A 519 -13.49 -12.47 -20.90
N LYS A 520 -13.71 -13.63 -20.26
CA LYS A 520 -14.82 -13.84 -19.33
C LYS A 520 -14.65 -13.06 -18.02
N GLY A 521 -13.43 -13.04 -17.46
CA GLY A 521 -13.13 -12.26 -16.27
C GLY A 521 -13.30 -10.75 -16.51
N ARG A 522 -12.77 -10.23 -17.60
CA ARG A 522 -12.97 -8.82 -17.98
C ARG A 522 -14.45 -8.49 -18.21
N GLN A 523 -15.19 -9.36 -18.91
CA GLN A 523 -16.61 -9.13 -19.18
C GLN A 523 -17.43 -9.04 -17.90
N MET A 524 -17.15 -9.88 -16.91
CA MET A 524 -17.82 -9.85 -15.61
C MET A 524 -17.66 -8.46 -14.95
N ILE A 525 -16.43 -7.93 -14.95
CA ILE A 525 -16.14 -6.62 -14.36
C ILE A 525 -16.87 -5.51 -15.12
N LEU A 526 -16.79 -5.51 -16.46
CA LEU A 526 -17.45 -4.51 -17.31
C LEU A 526 -18.97 -4.55 -17.20
N ASP A 527 -19.57 -5.72 -17.04
CA ASP A 527 -21.02 -5.87 -16.87
C ASP A 527 -21.47 -5.28 -15.51
N MET A 528 -20.68 -5.47 -14.47
CA MET A 528 -20.92 -4.85 -13.16
C MET A 528 -20.81 -3.33 -13.23
N THR A 529 -19.72 -2.81 -13.81
CA THR A 529 -19.55 -1.36 -13.99
C THR A 529 -20.73 -0.73 -14.73
N ARG A 530 -21.15 -1.35 -15.82
CA ARG A 530 -22.31 -0.87 -16.57
C ARG A 530 -23.56 -0.78 -15.70
N LYS A 531 -23.91 -1.86 -15.00
CA LYS A 531 -25.09 -1.92 -14.13
C LYS A 531 -25.03 -0.91 -12.99
N MET A 532 -23.85 -0.76 -12.35
CA MET A 532 -23.68 0.25 -11.30
C MET A 532 -23.83 1.67 -11.86
N ALA A 533 -23.21 1.96 -13.00
CA ALA A 533 -23.30 3.27 -13.65
C ALA A 533 -24.72 3.60 -14.11
N GLU A 534 -25.55 2.62 -14.53
CA GLU A 534 -26.95 2.75 -14.90
C GLU A 534 -27.86 3.16 -13.73
N LEU A 535 -27.43 2.93 -12.48
CA LEU A 535 -28.12 3.44 -11.30
C LEU A 535 -27.95 4.94 -11.12
N GLY A 536 -26.99 5.56 -11.80
CA GLY A 536 -26.80 7.01 -11.85
C GLY A 536 -25.94 7.62 -10.74
N PRO A 537 -24.96 6.94 -10.13
CA PRO A 537 -24.09 7.56 -9.14
C PRO A 537 -23.19 8.65 -9.76
N SER A 538 -22.59 9.50 -8.95
CA SER A 538 -21.52 10.41 -9.36
C SER A 538 -20.16 9.74 -9.38
N VAL A 539 -20.00 8.69 -8.60
CA VAL A 539 -18.78 7.87 -8.53
C VAL A 539 -19.14 6.40 -8.56
N VAL A 540 -18.40 5.65 -9.34
CA VAL A 540 -18.38 4.18 -9.28
C VAL A 540 -17.03 3.75 -8.77
N GLN A 541 -16.99 3.05 -7.64
CA GLN A 541 -15.83 2.32 -7.16
C GLN A 541 -16.11 0.84 -7.32
N GLN A 542 -15.34 0.21 -8.18
CA GLN A 542 -15.46 -1.20 -8.50
C GLN A 542 -14.29 -2.03 -8.07
N LEU A 543 -13.23 -1.38 -7.62
CA LEU A 543 -11.96 -2.00 -7.36
C LEU A 543 -11.70 -1.92 -5.86
N ASP A 544 -12.58 -2.59 -5.11
CA ASP A 544 -12.36 -2.90 -3.70
C ASP A 544 -11.12 -3.78 -3.56
N GLN A 545 -10.38 -3.60 -2.47
CA GLN A 545 -9.15 -4.32 -2.17
C GLN A 545 -8.02 -4.07 -3.18
N GLY A 546 -8.09 -2.96 -3.88
CA GLY A 546 -7.02 -2.35 -4.66
C GLY A 546 -7.00 -2.67 -6.14
N PRO A 547 -6.66 -1.66 -6.93
CA PRO A 547 -6.59 -1.79 -8.37
C PRO A 547 -5.30 -2.49 -8.79
N GLY A 548 -5.38 -3.79 -9.02
CA GLY A 548 -4.24 -4.55 -9.52
C GLY A 548 -4.61 -5.93 -10.04
N PRO A 549 -3.86 -6.46 -11.00
CA PRO A 549 -4.08 -7.80 -11.53
C PRO A 549 -3.59 -8.87 -10.55
N VAL A 550 -4.30 -9.98 -10.49
CA VAL A 550 -3.91 -11.16 -9.71
C VAL A 550 -3.13 -12.15 -10.57
N ALA A 551 -2.12 -12.79 -10.01
CA ALA A 551 -1.36 -13.84 -10.68
C ALA A 551 -2.27 -15.03 -11.08
N CYS A 552 -2.12 -15.49 -12.31
CA CYS A 552 -2.84 -16.65 -12.80
C CYS A 552 -1.91 -17.60 -13.54
N TYR A 553 -2.01 -18.89 -13.20
CA TYR A 553 -1.20 -19.97 -13.77
C TYR A 553 -1.99 -20.85 -14.72
N ALA A 554 -3.18 -20.44 -15.15
CA ALA A 554 -4.01 -21.18 -16.09
C ALA A 554 -3.33 -21.32 -17.45
N THR A 555 -3.46 -22.51 -18.06
CA THR A 555 -2.93 -22.79 -19.41
C THR A 555 -3.95 -22.57 -20.51
N ASP A 556 -5.21 -22.33 -20.15
CA ASP A 556 -6.37 -22.21 -21.04
C ASP A 556 -6.98 -20.79 -21.06
N HIS A 557 -6.37 -19.83 -20.36
CA HIS A 557 -6.88 -18.46 -20.27
C HIS A 557 -6.40 -17.51 -21.38
N GLY A 558 -5.54 -17.99 -22.28
CA GLY A 558 -5.06 -17.19 -23.41
C GLY A 558 -3.88 -16.27 -23.11
N HIS A 559 -3.37 -16.27 -21.88
CA HIS A 559 -2.13 -15.61 -21.45
C HIS A 559 -1.05 -16.66 -21.09
N PRO A 560 0.24 -16.29 -20.96
CA PRO A 560 1.26 -17.17 -20.44
C PRO A 560 0.89 -17.73 -19.05
N PRO A 561 1.17 -19.03 -18.76
CA PRO A 561 0.78 -19.65 -17.50
C PRO A 561 1.72 -19.31 -16.34
N VAL A 562 2.27 -18.12 -16.33
CA VAL A 562 3.09 -17.51 -15.28
C VAL A 562 2.80 -16.01 -15.23
N PRO A 563 3.00 -15.35 -14.09
CA PRO A 563 2.94 -13.89 -14.02
C PRO A 563 3.90 -13.22 -15.00
N GLY A 564 3.50 -12.10 -15.57
CA GLY A 564 4.30 -11.40 -16.56
C GLY A 564 3.67 -10.09 -17.06
N PRO A 565 4.25 -9.45 -18.08
CA PRO A 565 3.81 -8.18 -18.64
C PRO A 565 2.32 -8.12 -19.00
N TRP A 566 1.75 -9.24 -19.45
CA TRP A 566 0.32 -9.37 -19.77
C TRP A 566 -0.59 -8.89 -18.65
N MET A 567 -0.19 -9.07 -17.39
CA MET A 567 -0.99 -8.67 -16.23
C MET A 567 -1.24 -7.16 -16.22
N THR A 568 -0.18 -6.37 -16.32
CA THR A 568 -0.27 -4.90 -16.35
C THR A 568 -0.96 -4.41 -17.63
N GLU A 569 -0.62 -5.01 -18.77
CA GLU A 569 -1.18 -4.61 -20.08
C GLU A 569 -2.68 -4.85 -20.17
N ASP A 570 -3.15 -6.01 -19.72
CA ASP A 570 -4.58 -6.35 -19.74
C ASP A 570 -5.36 -5.58 -18.68
N PHE A 571 -4.76 -5.30 -17.54
CA PHE A 571 -5.38 -4.44 -16.54
C PHE A 571 -5.53 -2.97 -17.02
N LYS A 572 -4.54 -2.43 -17.72
CA LYS A 572 -4.66 -1.09 -18.37
C LYS A 572 -5.78 -1.05 -19.40
N LYS A 573 -5.91 -2.12 -20.23
CA LYS A 573 -7.01 -2.24 -21.17
C LYS A 573 -8.36 -2.31 -20.47
N LEU A 574 -8.43 -3.05 -19.35
CA LEU A 574 -9.63 -3.15 -18.52
C LEU A 574 -10.03 -1.80 -17.96
N LEU A 575 -9.13 -1.06 -17.28
CA LEU A 575 -9.43 0.25 -16.70
C LEU A 575 -9.96 1.24 -17.74
N LYS A 576 -9.37 1.25 -18.93
CA LYS A 576 -9.85 2.09 -20.03
C LYS A 576 -11.26 1.69 -20.46
N ALA A 577 -11.52 0.40 -20.69
CA ALA A 577 -12.82 -0.10 -21.09
C ALA A 577 -13.88 0.12 -19.98
N ASP A 578 -13.47 0.00 -18.73
CA ASP A 578 -14.31 0.21 -17.55
C ASP A 578 -14.80 1.67 -17.47
N ALA A 579 -13.89 2.63 -17.63
CA ALA A 579 -14.25 4.04 -17.67
C ALA A 579 -15.10 4.39 -18.92
N GLU A 580 -14.82 3.80 -20.08
CA GLU A 580 -15.60 4.01 -21.31
C GLU A 580 -17.02 3.49 -21.16
N ILE A 581 -17.19 2.27 -20.60
CA ILE A 581 -18.51 1.67 -20.42
C ILE A 581 -19.35 2.43 -19.37
N ALA A 582 -18.73 2.85 -18.27
CA ALA A 582 -19.39 3.66 -17.24
C ALA A 582 -19.90 4.98 -17.84
N ARG A 583 -19.04 5.71 -18.57
CA ARG A 583 -19.37 7.01 -19.17
C ARG A 583 -20.33 6.91 -20.35
N SER A 584 -20.43 5.75 -21.00
CA SER A 584 -21.40 5.55 -22.09
C SER A 584 -22.85 5.61 -21.61
N VAL A 585 -23.10 5.24 -20.35
CA VAL A 585 -24.43 5.24 -19.73
C VAL A 585 -24.60 6.35 -18.69
N ASN A 586 -23.50 6.85 -18.13
CA ASN A 586 -23.48 7.94 -17.13
C ASN A 586 -22.30 8.89 -17.43
N PRO A 587 -22.44 9.87 -18.37
CA PRO A 587 -21.30 10.63 -18.91
C PRO A 587 -20.48 11.44 -17.89
N GLY A 588 -21.06 11.80 -16.75
CA GLY A 588 -20.39 12.57 -15.68
C GLY A 588 -19.75 11.72 -14.58
N VAL A 589 -19.75 10.40 -14.72
CA VAL A 589 -19.29 9.52 -13.65
C VAL A 589 -17.76 9.55 -13.48
N ALA A 590 -17.32 9.66 -12.23
CA ALA A 590 -15.92 9.48 -11.83
C ALA A 590 -15.66 8.01 -11.48
N MET A 591 -14.42 7.57 -11.73
CA MET A 591 -13.94 6.26 -11.32
C MET A 591 -13.10 6.40 -10.06
N SER A 592 -13.28 5.46 -9.13
CA SER A 592 -12.55 5.38 -7.87
C SER A 592 -12.00 3.97 -7.63
N CYS A 593 -11.09 3.86 -6.67
CA CYS A 593 -10.57 2.59 -6.16
C CYS A 593 -10.35 2.69 -4.65
N GLU A 594 -10.34 1.55 -3.97
CA GLU A 594 -9.90 1.47 -2.59
C GLU A 594 -8.36 1.43 -2.53
N GLY A 595 -7.80 2.21 -1.61
CA GLY A 595 -6.37 2.41 -1.49
C GLY A 595 -5.77 3.30 -2.59
N ALA A 596 -4.53 3.69 -2.40
CA ALA A 596 -3.81 4.48 -3.38
C ALA A 596 -3.65 3.70 -4.70
N PRO A 597 -4.08 4.27 -5.84
CA PRO A 597 -3.90 3.57 -7.11
C PRO A 597 -2.42 3.39 -7.41
N PRO A 598 -1.99 2.26 -7.97
CA PRO A 598 -0.64 2.15 -8.48
C PRO A 598 -0.32 3.32 -9.40
N GLU A 599 0.88 3.88 -9.26
CA GLU A 599 1.30 5.10 -9.97
C GLU A 599 1.07 5.07 -11.47
N ILE A 600 1.21 3.89 -12.08
CA ILE A 600 0.98 3.71 -13.52
C ILE A 600 -0.49 3.83 -13.95
N TYR A 601 -1.42 3.82 -13.00
CA TYR A 601 -2.86 4.02 -13.19
C TYR A 601 -3.34 5.37 -12.66
N LEU A 602 -2.42 6.24 -12.25
CA LEU A 602 -2.71 7.54 -11.62
C LEU A 602 -3.67 8.42 -12.41
N GLN A 603 -3.65 8.33 -13.75
CA GLN A 603 -4.52 9.11 -14.63
C GLN A 603 -5.87 8.45 -14.92
N ASP A 604 -6.06 7.18 -14.53
CA ASP A 604 -7.29 6.43 -14.80
C ASP A 604 -8.37 6.71 -13.74
N PHE A 605 -7.95 7.09 -12.52
CA PHE A 605 -8.84 7.44 -11.42
C PHE A 605 -8.97 8.95 -11.24
N GLN A 606 -10.15 9.40 -10.80
CA GLN A 606 -10.43 10.80 -10.48
C GLN A 606 -10.33 11.08 -8.99
N ILE A 607 -10.57 10.06 -8.20
CA ILE A 607 -10.49 10.08 -6.74
C ILE A 607 -10.14 8.67 -6.26
N TRP A 608 -9.58 8.53 -5.08
CA TRP A 608 -9.30 7.25 -4.45
C TRP A 608 -9.65 7.26 -2.96
N ASP A 609 -9.95 6.08 -2.43
CA ASP A 609 -10.30 5.88 -1.03
C ASP A 609 -9.02 5.68 -0.22
N GLY A 610 -8.60 6.73 0.48
CA GLY A 610 -7.41 6.72 1.31
C GLY A 610 -7.62 5.93 2.60
N ARG A 611 -6.59 5.25 3.02
CA ARG A 611 -6.44 4.76 4.39
C ARG A 611 -5.23 5.43 4.98
N MET A 612 -5.42 6.65 5.47
CA MET A 612 -4.31 7.46 5.91
C MET A 612 -3.49 6.76 6.97
N ARG A 613 -2.25 6.51 6.63
CA ARG A 613 -1.22 5.98 7.53
C ARG A 613 -0.42 7.11 8.16
N THR A 614 0.49 6.75 9.02
CA THR A 614 1.42 7.73 9.62
C THR A 614 2.32 8.41 8.61
N THR A 615 2.52 7.79 7.45
CA THR A 615 3.46 8.23 6.42
C THR A 615 2.70 8.51 5.13
N PRO A 616 2.37 9.77 4.81
CA PRO A 616 1.63 10.13 3.61
C PRO A 616 2.53 10.10 2.36
N LEU A 617 3.13 8.96 2.06
CA LEU A 617 4.08 8.81 0.95
C LEU A 617 3.40 9.10 -0.39
N TYR A 618 2.21 8.53 -0.61
CA TYR A 618 1.51 8.70 -1.88
C TYR A 618 1.11 10.16 -2.12
N SER A 619 0.56 10.82 -1.10
CA SER A 619 0.27 12.25 -1.17
C SER A 619 1.52 13.09 -1.40
N PHE A 620 2.65 12.74 -0.76
CA PHE A 620 3.92 13.42 -1.00
C PHE A 620 4.40 13.28 -2.46
N LEU A 621 4.17 12.14 -3.08
CA LEU A 621 4.60 11.87 -4.46
C LEU A 621 3.63 12.45 -5.50
N TYR A 622 2.29 12.32 -5.26
CA TYR A 622 1.31 12.40 -6.35
C TYR A 622 0.06 13.25 -6.06
N HIS A 623 -0.03 13.94 -4.91
CA HIS A 623 -1.23 14.72 -4.56
C HIS A 623 -1.68 15.70 -5.66
N GLU A 624 -0.74 16.34 -6.33
CA GLU A 624 -1.02 17.30 -7.41
C GLU A 624 -1.65 16.66 -8.68
N TYR A 625 -1.78 15.33 -8.74
CA TYR A 625 -2.33 14.59 -9.88
C TYR A 625 -3.68 13.93 -9.59
N CYS A 626 -3.93 13.49 -8.36
CA CYS A 626 -5.16 12.84 -7.96
C CYS A 626 -5.39 12.98 -6.44
N ASN A 627 -6.57 13.47 -6.05
CA ASN A 627 -6.92 13.57 -4.64
C ASN A 627 -7.49 12.26 -4.09
N GLY A 628 -7.21 11.98 -2.81
CA GLY A 628 -7.88 10.98 -2.01
C GLY A 628 -8.91 11.57 -1.07
N HIS A 629 -9.87 10.76 -0.66
CA HIS A 629 -10.65 11.01 0.54
C HIS A 629 -10.16 10.09 1.66
N GLU A 630 -10.24 10.54 2.92
CA GLU A 630 -9.97 9.65 4.05
C GLU A 630 -11.09 8.60 4.10
N GLY A 631 -10.73 7.37 3.79
CA GLY A 631 -11.62 6.25 3.90
C GLY A 631 -11.78 5.87 5.36
N PHE A 632 -12.95 6.16 5.91
CA PHE A 632 -13.38 5.71 7.23
C PHE A 632 -12.33 5.99 8.31
N PHE A 633 -12.51 6.99 9.11
CA PHE A 633 -11.64 7.30 10.26
C PHE A 633 -11.59 6.14 11.29
N GLY A 634 -11.43 4.93 10.79
CA GLY A 634 -11.50 3.70 11.54
C GLY A 634 -10.52 3.62 12.70
N ASN A 635 -10.87 2.82 13.70
CA ASN A 635 -10.06 2.58 14.91
C ASN A 635 -9.84 3.82 15.79
N ARG A 636 -10.76 4.78 15.78
CA ARG A 636 -10.73 5.95 16.66
C ARG A 636 -11.57 5.67 17.91
N VAL A 637 -10.93 5.69 19.05
CA VAL A 637 -11.53 5.22 20.32
C VAL A 637 -12.09 6.36 21.18
N ASN A 638 -11.77 7.61 20.86
CA ASN A 638 -12.22 8.79 21.58
C ASN A 638 -12.22 10.05 20.72
N ASP A 639 -12.84 11.11 21.23
CA ASP A 639 -13.00 12.38 20.50
C ASP A 639 -11.67 13.06 20.15
N GLU A 640 -10.67 12.98 21.02
CA GLU A 640 -9.35 13.59 20.80
C GLU A 640 -8.64 12.89 19.60
N ALA A 641 -8.65 11.56 19.58
CA ALA A 641 -8.08 10.79 18.49
C ALA A 641 -8.78 11.07 17.15
N LEU A 642 -10.11 11.20 17.16
CA LEU A 642 -10.88 11.52 15.95
C LEU A 642 -10.58 12.95 15.46
N ARG A 643 -10.55 13.94 16.35
CA ARG A 643 -10.18 15.32 15.96
C ARG A 643 -8.78 15.40 15.38
N LEU A 644 -7.83 14.65 15.98
CA LEU A 644 -6.46 14.57 15.46
C LEU A 644 -6.46 13.97 14.04
N SER A 645 -7.27 12.94 13.80
CA SER A 645 -7.36 12.30 12.48
C SER A 645 -7.94 13.24 11.42
N VAL A 646 -9.00 13.99 11.78
CA VAL A 646 -9.57 15.02 10.90
C VAL A 646 -8.52 16.09 10.58
N GLY A 647 -7.83 16.60 11.61
CA GLY A 647 -6.78 17.61 11.43
C GLY A 647 -5.64 17.10 10.54
N ARG A 648 -5.22 15.84 10.74
CA ARG A 648 -4.20 15.23 9.93
C ARG A 648 -4.65 15.02 8.47
N ALA A 649 -5.88 14.53 8.26
CA ALA A 649 -6.43 14.37 6.92
C ALA A 649 -6.39 15.71 6.16
N ILE A 650 -6.82 16.77 6.79
CA ILE A 650 -6.83 18.11 6.18
C ILE A 650 -5.42 18.60 5.86
N VAL A 651 -4.46 18.55 6.80
CA VAL A 651 -3.10 19.04 6.51
C VAL A 651 -2.40 18.19 5.44
N CYS A 652 -2.77 16.92 5.30
CA CYS A 652 -2.30 16.04 4.22
C CYS A 652 -3.08 16.17 2.91
N GLY A 653 -4.10 17.05 2.85
CA GLY A 653 -4.83 17.38 1.63
C GLY A 653 -6.00 16.44 1.29
N TYR A 654 -6.37 15.50 2.18
CA TYR A 654 -7.49 14.58 1.94
C TYR A 654 -8.86 15.28 2.07
N MET A 655 -9.83 14.79 1.33
CA MET A 655 -11.24 15.04 1.58
C MET A 655 -11.70 14.25 2.80
N LEU A 656 -12.65 14.77 3.56
CA LEU A 656 -13.17 14.10 4.76
C LEU A 656 -14.23 13.07 4.38
N ASN A 657 -14.22 11.90 5.04
CA ASN A 657 -15.24 10.87 4.91
C ASN A 657 -15.52 10.22 6.27
N PHE A 658 -16.78 10.24 6.70
CA PHE A 658 -17.25 9.72 7.98
C PHE A 658 -18.17 8.52 7.77
N THR A 659 -18.34 7.72 8.82
CA THR A 659 -19.28 6.60 8.85
C THR A 659 -20.49 6.93 9.72
N LEU A 660 -21.66 6.53 9.27
CA LEU A 660 -22.93 6.74 9.99
C LEU A 660 -23.44 5.45 10.62
N ARG A 661 -23.90 5.59 11.83
CA ARG A 661 -24.81 4.66 12.51
C ARG A 661 -26.27 5.02 12.22
N ASP A 662 -27.13 4.37 12.98
CA ASP A 662 -28.57 4.68 13.01
C ASP A 662 -28.80 6.19 13.21
N LYS A 663 -29.86 6.68 12.59
CA LYS A 663 -30.34 8.08 12.73
C LYS A 663 -29.35 9.15 12.24
N GLY A 664 -28.45 8.78 11.36
CA GLY A 664 -27.46 9.70 10.81
C GLY A 664 -26.41 10.16 11.83
N LEU A 665 -26.18 9.40 12.89
CA LEU A 665 -25.14 9.69 13.88
C LEU A 665 -23.78 9.26 13.36
N ILE A 666 -22.78 10.12 13.47
CA ILE A 666 -21.38 9.80 13.18
C ILE A 666 -20.87 8.85 14.26
N GLU A 667 -20.13 7.83 13.85
CA GLU A 667 -19.50 6.85 14.74
C GLU A 667 -17.99 6.90 14.70
N TYR A 668 -17.35 6.27 15.71
CA TYR A 668 -15.89 6.24 15.80
C TYR A 668 -15.22 5.31 14.81
N ASP A 669 -15.92 4.24 14.42
CA ASP A 669 -15.38 3.22 13.54
C ASP A 669 -16.51 2.52 12.78
N TRP A 670 -16.31 2.17 11.55
CA TRP A 670 -17.36 1.78 10.65
C TRP A 670 -17.71 0.28 10.66
N ASP A 671 -16.80 -0.57 11.08
CA ASP A 671 -16.94 -2.01 10.87
C ASP A 671 -16.91 -2.84 12.16
N GLN A 672 -17.20 -2.22 13.30
CA GLN A 672 -17.05 -2.92 14.57
C GLN A 672 -18.34 -2.96 15.38
N ALA A 673 -18.69 -4.13 15.91
CA ALA A 673 -19.82 -4.30 16.82
C ALA A 673 -19.73 -3.43 18.08
N TRP A 674 -18.53 -3.05 18.48
CA TRP A 674 -18.26 -2.16 19.58
C TRP A 674 -18.29 -0.69 19.18
N ALA A 675 -18.33 -0.38 17.90
CA ALA A 675 -18.40 0.99 17.42
C ALA A 675 -19.64 1.67 17.98
N ARG A 676 -19.48 2.89 18.38
CA ARG A 676 -20.52 3.69 19.02
C ARG A 676 -20.58 5.08 18.42
N ALA A 677 -21.75 5.68 18.47
CA ALA A 677 -21.89 7.07 18.09
C ALA A 677 -21.00 7.97 18.94
N ILE A 678 -20.45 8.99 18.30
CA ILE A 678 -19.66 10.02 18.97
C ILE A 678 -20.58 10.77 19.95
N PRO A 679 -20.22 10.92 21.23
CA PRO A 679 -21.07 11.59 22.19
C PRO A 679 -21.38 13.05 21.84
N ASP A 680 -20.38 13.80 21.39
CA ASP A 680 -20.54 15.21 20.99
C ASP A 680 -20.53 15.37 19.48
N GLN A 681 -21.67 15.02 18.85
CA GLN A 681 -21.89 15.16 17.42
C GLN A 681 -21.69 16.61 16.93
N ALA A 682 -22.12 17.60 17.72
CA ALA A 682 -22.02 19.00 17.34
C ALA A 682 -20.57 19.47 17.26
N ALA A 683 -19.75 19.07 18.22
CA ALA A 683 -18.33 19.45 18.24
C ALA A 683 -17.53 18.87 17.06
N ILE A 684 -17.77 17.60 16.70
CA ILE A 684 -17.07 17.00 15.56
C ILE A 684 -17.57 17.58 14.22
N LEU A 685 -18.85 17.88 14.08
CA LEU A 685 -19.39 18.51 12.89
C LEU A 685 -18.88 19.95 12.73
N ASP A 686 -18.79 20.74 13.81
CA ASP A 686 -18.19 22.07 13.76
C ASP A 686 -16.71 22.00 13.35
N TRP A 687 -15.95 21.06 13.93
CA TRP A 687 -14.55 20.86 13.53
C TRP A 687 -14.42 20.45 12.05
N ALA A 688 -15.22 19.48 11.60
CA ALA A 688 -15.24 19.03 10.21
C ALA A 688 -15.64 20.15 9.23
N LYS A 689 -16.67 20.95 9.59
CA LYS A 689 -17.11 22.13 8.82
C LYS A 689 -15.94 23.11 8.59
N ARG A 690 -15.31 23.56 9.68
CA ARG A 690 -14.19 24.51 9.59
C ARG A 690 -13.03 23.95 8.82
N ALA A 691 -12.67 22.69 9.07
CA ALA A 691 -11.58 22.02 8.35
C ALA A 691 -11.88 21.91 6.85
N ASN A 692 -13.08 21.52 6.47
CA ASN A 692 -13.49 21.43 5.08
C ASN A 692 -13.54 22.79 4.36
N HIS A 693 -14.10 23.82 5.01
CA HIS A 693 -14.14 25.18 4.45
C HIS A 693 -12.74 25.78 4.31
N PHE A 694 -11.83 25.49 5.24
CA PHE A 694 -10.45 25.90 5.13
C PHE A 694 -9.75 25.25 3.91
N ARG A 695 -9.95 23.94 3.72
CA ARG A 695 -9.40 23.21 2.56
C ARG A 695 -9.98 23.71 1.23
N ALA A 696 -11.28 23.87 1.15
CA ALA A 696 -11.96 24.31 -0.08
C ALA A 696 -11.78 25.81 -0.38
N GLY A 697 -11.49 26.59 0.66
CA GLY A 697 -11.34 28.04 0.60
C GLY A 697 -9.91 28.52 0.53
N ILE A 698 -9.43 29.15 1.62
CA ILE A 698 -8.14 29.86 1.64
C ILE A 698 -6.93 28.95 1.39
N ALA A 699 -7.00 27.69 1.78
CA ALA A 699 -5.92 26.73 1.61
C ALA A 699 -6.01 25.92 0.30
N ARG A 700 -7.00 26.23 -0.57
CA ARG A 700 -7.29 25.44 -1.78
C ARG A 700 -6.10 25.26 -2.71
N ASP A 701 -5.34 26.33 -2.97
CA ASP A 701 -4.17 26.28 -3.86
C ASP A 701 -3.10 25.29 -3.37
N TYR A 702 -3.10 25.04 -2.07
CA TYR A 702 -2.17 24.15 -1.38
C TYR A 702 -2.75 22.74 -1.19
N LEU A 703 -3.92 22.65 -0.54
CA LEU A 703 -4.49 21.38 -0.09
C LEU A 703 -5.32 20.63 -1.15
N VAL A 704 -5.64 21.29 -2.28
CA VAL A 704 -6.33 20.65 -3.40
C VAL A 704 -5.39 20.47 -4.58
N TYR A 705 -4.70 21.51 -4.99
CA TYR A 705 -3.87 21.52 -6.20
C TYR A 705 -2.37 21.47 -5.93
N GLY A 706 -1.96 21.68 -4.70
CA GLY A 706 -0.57 21.88 -4.34
C GLY A 706 0.26 20.61 -4.37
N ARG A 707 1.56 20.81 -4.37
CA ARG A 707 2.57 19.79 -4.20
C ARG A 707 3.01 19.73 -2.75
N MET A 708 2.91 18.58 -2.12
CA MET A 708 3.41 18.40 -0.76
C MET A 708 4.94 18.46 -0.72
N LEU A 709 5.48 19.20 0.21
CA LEU A 709 6.92 19.35 0.43
C LEU A 709 7.35 18.68 1.72
N ARG A 710 8.67 18.47 1.87
CA ARG A 710 9.24 18.14 3.17
C ARG A 710 8.80 19.20 4.19
N PRO A 711 8.21 18.79 5.33
CA PRO A 711 7.66 19.74 6.29
C PRO A 711 8.75 20.68 6.84
N TRP A 712 8.40 21.93 7.03
CA TRP A 712 9.21 22.82 7.81
C TRP A 712 9.07 22.47 9.29
N THR A 713 10.10 22.77 10.08
CA THR A 713 10.11 22.44 11.51
C THR A 713 9.04 23.22 12.25
N VAL A 714 8.18 22.49 12.97
CA VAL A 714 7.17 23.03 13.88
C VAL A 714 7.49 22.51 15.27
N GLY A 715 8.00 23.36 16.12
CA GLY A 715 8.35 23.05 17.50
C GLY A 715 7.36 23.66 18.51
N ASN A 716 7.63 23.46 19.79
CA ASN A 716 6.80 23.97 20.89
C ASN A 716 5.34 23.50 20.77
N VAL A 717 5.12 22.22 20.51
CA VAL A 717 3.81 21.60 20.42
C VAL A 717 3.62 20.56 21.52
N THR A 718 2.41 20.46 22.03
CA THR A 718 2.08 19.43 23.01
C THR A 718 2.03 18.07 22.34
N LEU A 719 2.73 17.09 22.93
CA LEU A 719 2.66 15.69 22.54
C LEU A 719 1.68 14.94 23.44
N ARG A 720 0.79 14.16 22.86
CA ARG A 720 -0.18 13.33 23.55
C ARG A 720 0.06 11.87 23.23
N ASP A 721 0.12 11.03 24.26
CA ASP A 721 0.09 9.59 24.08
C ASP A 721 -1.36 9.13 23.92
N LEU A 722 -1.68 8.61 22.74
CA LEU A 722 -3.03 8.15 22.40
C LEU A 722 -3.17 6.62 22.50
N GLY A 723 -2.18 5.94 23.06
CA GLY A 723 -2.16 4.48 23.21
C GLY A 723 -1.49 3.73 22.06
N TRP A 724 -1.16 4.43 20.98
CA TRP A 724 -0.37 3.89 19.86
C TRP A 724 0.95 4.63 19.62
N GLY A 725 1.25 5.62 20.45
CA GLY A 725 2.44 6.44 20.41
C GLY A 725 2.14 7.90 20.75
N LYS A 726 3.19 8.69 20.82
CA LYS A 726 3.08 10.14 21.09
C LYS A 726 2.85 10.89 19.79
N GLU A 727 1.73 11.60 19.70
CA GLU A 727 1.34 12.41 18.56
C GLU A 727 1.34 13.91 18.91
N PRO A 728 1.80 14.79 18.03
CA PRO A 728 1.65 16.23 18.24
C PRO A 728 0.20 16.64 18.08
N LEU A 729 -0.33 17.43 19.03
CA LEU A 729 -1.70 17.94 18.95
C LEU A 729 -1.87 19.03 17.90
N VAL A 730 -0.78 19.67 17.46
CA VAL A 730 -0.76 20.53 16.27
C VAL A 730 -0.23 19.71 15.11
N GLN A 731 -1.10 19.29 14.20
CA GLN A 731 -0.71 18.65 12.95
C GLN A 731 -0.22 19.71 11.96
N SER A 732 0.75 19.35 11.12
CA SER A 732 1.34 20.32 10.17
C SER A 732 1.79 19.64 8.88
N ALA A 733 1.72 20.43 7.78
CA ALA A 733 2.34 20.08 6.52
C ALA A 733 2.80 21.33 5.78
N THR A 734 3.74 21.17 4.86
CA THR A 734 4.25 22.25 4.00
C THR A 734 3.93 21.93 2.55
N TRP A 735 3.45 22.93 1.84
CA TRP A 735 2.93 22.79 0.49
C TRP A 735 3.50 23.86 -0.44
N GLN A 736 3.54 23.55 -1.72
CA GLN A 736 3.83 24.50 -2.77
C GLN A 736 2.63 24.62 -3.71
N ALA A 737 2.12 25.83 -3.88
CA ALA A 737 1.10 26.14 -4.87
C ALA A 737 1.68 26.15 -6.30
N ALA A 738 0.81 26.09 -7.31
CA ALA A 738 1.22 26.08 -8.72
C ALA A 738 2.03 27.30 -9.15
N ASP A 739 1.82 28.44 -8.50
CA ASP A 739 2.57 29.68 -8.70
C ASP A 739 3.87 29.79 -7.87
N SER A 740 4.28 28.70 -7.25
CA SER A 740 5.47 28.56 -6.41
C SER A 740 5.42 29.19 -5.03
N ARG A 741 4.30 29.79 -4.60
CA ARG A 741 4.13 30.20 -3.20
C ARG A 741 4.24 28.99 -2.28
N ILE A 742 4.79 29.21 -1.09
CA ILE A 742 4.88 28.15 -0.06
C ILE A 742 3.83 28.42 1.00
N GLY A 743 3.08 27.39 1.37
CA GLY A 743 2.11 27.40 2.46
C GLY A 743 2.49 26.40 3.54
N VAL A 744 2.57 26.83 4.79
CA VAL A 744 2.61 25.94 5.95
C VAL A 744 1.21 25.91 6.54
N VAL A 745 0.64 24.73 6.58
CA VAL A 745 -0.70 24.48 7.12
C VAL A 745 -0.55 23.87 8.50
N LEU A 746 -1.25 24.44 9.49
CA LEU A 746 -1.30 23.95 10.86
C LEU A 746 -2.75 23.68 11.26
N ALA A 747 -2.98 22.59 12.00
CA ALA A 747 -4.26 22.27 12.60
C ALA A 747 -4.07 21.97 14.09
N ASN A 748 -4.53 22.88 14.96
CA ASN A 748 -4.58 22.64 16.39
C ASN A 748 -5.81 21.76 16.72
N CYS A 749 -5.57 20.49 17.00
CA CYS A 749 -6.60 19.50 17.32
C CYS A 749 -6.96 19.44 18.82
N ALA A 750 -6.26 20.23 19.64
CA ALA A 750 -6.45 20.26 21.09
C ALA A 750 -7.68 21.09 21.51
N ASP A 751 -8.19 20.80 22.71
CA ASP A 751 -9.21 21.62 23.39
C ASP A 751 -8.62 22.85 24.11
N LEU A 752 -7.32 23.07 23.95
CA LEU A 752 -6.57 24.21 24.52
C LEU A 752 -5.85 24.95 23.39
N GLY A 753 -5.53 26.23 23.66
CA GLY A 753 -4.67 27.00 22.78
C GLY A 753 -3.26 26.44 22.76
N GLU A 754 -2.63 26.49 21.60
CA GLU A 754 -1.25 26.09 21.36
C GLU A 754 -0.48 27.27 20.75
N SER A 755 0.82 27.34 21.03
CA SER A 755 1.69 28.39 20.47
C SER A 755 2.88 27.72 19.74
N PRO A 756 2.64 27.04 18.62
CA PRO A 756 3.70 26.41 17.88
C PRO A 756 4.72 27.41 17.33
N ARG A 757 5.96 26.97 17.28
CA ARG A 757 7.09 27.73 16.73
C ARG A 757 7.45 27.17 15.36
N VAL A 758 7.28 27.99 14.32
CA VAL A 758 7.50 27.59 12.92
C VAL A 758 8.80 28.17 12.39
N GLU A 759 9.70 27.30 11.93
CA GLU A 759 10.95 27.71 11.28
C GLU A 759 10.70 27.95 9.79
N LEU A 760 10.63 29.22 9.39
CA LEU A 760 10.46 29.63 8.01
C LEU A 760 11.79 29.51 7.26
N ARG A 761 11.79 28.79 6.15
CA ARG A 761 12.98 28.57 5.30
C ARG A 761 12.97 29.49 4.09
N GLY A 762 14.17 29.75 3.51
CA GLY A 762 14.34 30.57 2.32
C GLY A 762 15.42 31.64 2.52
N GLN A 763 15.43 32.67 1.66
CA GLN A 763 16.39 33.73 1.70
C GLN A 763 15.75 35.09 1.36
N GLY A 764 16.31 36.15 1.92
CA GLY A 764 15.90 37.52 1.63
C GLY A 764 14.64 37.96 2.38
N ASN A 765 14.17 39.17 2.12
CA ASN A 765 12.96 39.73 2.67
C ASN A 765 11.75 39.12 1.92
N LYS A 766 10.81 38.57 2.66
CA LYS A 766 9.58 37.98 2.15
C LYS A 766 8.36 38.50 2.88
N THR A 767 7.26 38.64 2.18
CA THR A 767 5.97 38.92 2.80
C THR A 767 5.40 37.59 3.33
N ILE A 768 5.11 37.57 4.63
CA ILE A 768 4.45 36.46 5.30
C ILE A 768 3.02 36.88 5.57
N ALA A 769 2.07 36.19 4.95
CA ALA A 769 0.65 36.32 5.26
C ALA A 769 0.24 35.20 6.20
N LEU A 770 -0.35 35.56 7.34
CA LEU A 770 -0.94 34.63 8.30
C LEU A 770 -2.47 34.71 8.19
N ASN A 771 -3.08 33.55 8.07
CA ASN A 771 -4.51 33.41 8.27
C ASN A 771 -4.75 32.43 9.41
N ILE A 772 -5.33 32.90 10.50
CA ILE A 772 -5.69 32.10 11.68
C ILE A 772 -7.20 32.17 11.83
N ASP A 773 -7.91 31.04 11.56
CA ASP A 773 -9.38 30.95 11.61
C ASP A 773 -10.09 32.07 10.84
N GLY A 774 -9.52 32.51 9.70
CA GLY A 774 -10.08 33.57 8.87
C GLY A 774 -9.55 35.00 9.18
N GLU A 775 -8.94 35.22 10.33
CA GLU A 775 -8.25 36.47 10.62
C GLU A 775 -6.93 36.57 9.87
N GLN A 776 -6.77 37.62 9.09
CA GLN A 776 -5.59 37.83 8.23
C GLN A 776 -4.69 38.93 8.76
N SER A 777 -3.38 38.65 8.71
CA SER A 777 -2.33 39.63 8.94
C SER A 777 -1.16 39.42 7.99
N GLU A 778 -0.46 40.48 7.63
CA GLU A 778 0.74 40.42 6.82
C GLU A 778 1.90 41.20 7.48
N ARG A 779 3.10 40.65 7.32
CA ARG A 779 4.34 41.27 7.76
C ARG A 779 5.50 40.89 6.86
N THR A 780 6.47 41.80 6.71
CA THR A 780 7.73 41.47 6.03
C THR A 780 8.71 40.88 7.03
N VAL A 781 9.33 39.77 6.66
CA VAL A 781 10.28 39.00 7.47
C VAL A 781 11.53 38.71 6.65
N GLN A 782 12.70 38.87 7.26
CA GLN A 782 13.96 38.40 6.69
C GLN A 782 14.11 36.89 6.90
N LEU A 783 14.20 36.12 5.81
CA LEU A 783 14.39 34.66 5.86
C LEU A 783 15.89 34.29 5.88
N PRO A 784 16.28 33.20 6.58
CA PRO A 784 15.41 32.31 7.41
C PRO A 784 14.96 33.01 8.70
N SER A 785 13.83 32.65 9.25
CA SER A 785 13.22 33.22 10.45
C SER A 785 12.40 32.20 11.24
N VAL A 786 12.14 32.48 12.48
CA VAL A 786 11.26 31.73 13.35
C VAL A 786 10.09 32.61 13.75
N ILE A 787 8.88 32.06 13.68
CA ILE A 787 7.69 32.77 14.12
C ILE A 787 6.91 31.92 15.12
N ASP A 788 6.39 32.54 16.16
CA ASP A 788 5.42 31.94 17.05
C ASP A 788 4.01 32.24 16.49
N VAL A 789 3.12 31.26 16.57
CA VAL A 789 1.76 31.34 16.04
C VAL A 789 0.79 30.99 17.18
N ASP A 790 0.05 31.97 17.67
CA ASP A 790 -0.93 31.75 18.74
C ASP A 790 -2.22 31.18 18.15
N MET A 791 -2.42 29.88 18.33
CA MET A 791 -3.59 29.16 17.84
C MET A 791 -4.62 28.94 18.95
N GLN A 792 -5.88 29.27 18.62
CA GLN A 792 -7.01 28.96 19.49
C GLN A 792 -7.26 27.45 19.55
N PRO A 793 -8.03 26.94 20.53
CA PRO A 793 -8.50 25.54 20.51
C PRO A 793 -9.18 25.19 19.19
N ARG A 794 -8.88 24.04 18.64
CA ARG A 794 -9.51 23.53 17.40
C ARG A 794 -9.45 24.51 16.24
N SER A 795 -8.29 25.13 16.01
CA SER A 795 -8.08 26.18 15.00
C SER A 795 -7.22 25.73 13.85
N LEU A 796 -7.35 26.40 12.72
CA LEU A 796 -6.62 26.16 11.49
C LEU A 796 -5.83 27.40 11.09
N THR A 797 -4.61 27.21 10.66
CA THR A 797 -3.71 28.31 10.24
C THR A 797 -3.07 27.99 8.90
N LEU A 798 -3.06 28.97 8.02
CA LEU A 798 -2.23 29.03 6.83
C LEU A 798 -1.18 30.13 7.00
N ILE A 799 0.09 29.75 6.88
CA ILE A 799 1.22 30.67 6.80
C ILE A 799 1.72 30.65 5.37
N GLU A 800 1.49 31.75 4.66
CA GLU A 800 1.85 31.86 3.25
C GLU A 800 3.11 32.71 3.10
N VAL A 801 4.12 32.18 2.39
CA VAL A 801 5.37 32.89 2.05
C VAL A 801 5.30 33.32 0.60
N LYS A 802 5.25 34.66 0.40
CA LYS A 802 5.10 35.30 -0.91
C LYS A 802 6.42 35.88 -1.44
#